data_32b1d02ef04269875fc3bca7fb4c6d57
#
_entry.id   32b1d02ef04269875fc3bca7fb4c6d57
#
_cell.length_a   1.000
_cell.length_b   1.000
_cell.length_c   1.000
_cell.angle_alpha   90.00
_cell.angle_beta   90.00
_cell.angle_gamma   90.00
#
_symmetry.space_group_name_H-M   'P 1'
#
loop_
_entity.id
_entity.type
_entity.pdbx_description
1 polymer ?
#
loop_
_entity_poly.entity_id
_entity_poly.type
_entity_poly.pdbx_seq_one_letter_code
_entity_poly.pdbx_strand_id
1 'polypeptide(L)'
;MTDFWNGCKRAVYLVLFAILIPVSAYVFYGAVDTLNNAAVLQGILHGKMVPAFLLGTSFLFCVLYLELFRIAEPWIEKHWRRAVPLLVIAMFAVQVLFVLTVRSSLRQDHLKIFDAAVALVEQGGTIGQTHFKNYFMKYPNNIPMCLFTCVWLKVVELAGVPRIWWMDAVKIVNILFMNVGFYCTFRLITRYRSRRRAICFLLLTMGNPLWYLLGQMYYTSTISLAFSMGAVWLYDKARRQKLLWKKWIQYLLTGALLAVGYEIRATVILTVCSIVMYTVLQIGGVKEEISYFGTVSTDSDGSTASERWKHFRRAVQQSVISVVCFVAGLVLVFAAYGKVRDHYAGFDPSETGYPTVHWIMMSAQGDGQYNSEDDAYTGSFSTREERTAADVERLKERIADMGPAGMLTLFRNKMRVVFSDGTDDYYALFRTMQSTSPLQKYLNGGRADYLALYLHSYHGMLTGLLLLALIWRALKRQRSFLDIFSINLCGAYLFYLIWEVDQAYSIPFMLLILAEAADGMCLLEADVHRFIKSLPSARTALAACGVTVLVVFLGTAAVVHRSGEPVRSYSVLQDQESSNELTLQEHFSQTFTTGKAFDHIALWVANWDGAANDSLYDVTVWDESGVAVASGQVIGAEAPCMSAYTIAFDRIVPEQTQTYTIEVTLHNPDCVIRTDFLYYQSAWDLYADGALYAPEEVENVDLAFAVYAEN
;
A
#
# COMPACT_ATOMS: atom_id res chain seq x y z
N MET A 1 -37.26 26.76 4.97
CA MET A 1 -36.60 25.62 4.30
C MET A 1 -35.08 25.82 4.17
N THR A 2 -34.61 26.99 3.72
CA THR A 2 -33.16 27.32 3.66
C THR A 2 -32.47 27.27 5.02
N ASP A 3 -33.10 27.83 6.08
CA ASP A 3 -32.51 27.82 7.43
C ASP A 3 -32.47 26.44 8.06
N PHE A 4 -33.48 25.61 7.82
CA PHE A 4 -33.46 24.21 8.20
C PHE A 4 -32.32 23.47 7.51
N TRP A 5 -32.15 23.67 6.20
CA TRP A 5 -31.10 23.04 5.42
C TRP A 5 -29.68 23.47 5.87
N ASN A 6 -29.51 24.75 6.16
CA ASN A 6 -28.28 25.27 6.73
C ASN A 6 -27.99 24.71 8.14
N GLY A 7 -29.04 24.50 8.94
CA GLY A 7 -28.94 23.78 10.21
C GLY A 7 -28.46 22.35 10.05
N CYS A 8 -29.04 21.58 9.12
CA CYS A 8 -28.62 20.23 8.79
C CYS A 8 -27.16 20.16 8.32
N LYS A 9 -26.74 21.09 7.45
CA LYS A 9 -25.32 21.18 7.02
C LYS A 9 -24.38 21.40 8.20
N ARG A 10 -24.71 22.34 9.09
CA ARG A 10 -23.90 22.59 10.30
C ARG A 10 -23.81 21.36 11.17
N ALA A 11 -24.89 20.62 11.36
CA ALA A 11 -24.90 19.38 12.14
C ALA A 11 -24.01 18.30 11.51
N VAL A 12 -24.08 18.11 10.19
CA VAL A 12 -23.22 17.15 9.47
C VAL A 12 -21.75 17.50 9.64
N TYR A 13 -21.36 18.77 9.51
CA TYR A 13 -19.98 19.19 9.72
C TYR A 13 -19.52 19.06 11.17
N LEU A 14 -20.41 19.31 12.14
CA LEU A 14 -20.10 19.07 13.55
C LEU A 14 -19.82 17.60 13.81
N VAL A 15 -20.66 16.70 13.31
CA VAL A 15 -20.45 15.25 13.43
C VAL A 15 -19.18 14.82 12.71
N LEU A 16 -18.92 15.32 11.51
CA LEU A 16 -17.71 15.05 10.74
C LEU A 16 -16.44 15.36 11.55
N PHE A 17 -16.33 16.56 12.10
CA PHE A 17 -15.15 16.94 12.88
C PHE A 17 -15.12 16.32 14.29
N ALA A 18 -16.29 16.00 14.88
CA ALA A 18 -16.38 15.28 16.14
C ALA A 18 -15.86 13.83 16.02
N ILE A 19 -15.87 13.24 14.82
CA ILE A 19 -15.26 11.94 14.53
C ILE A 19 -13.79 12.12 14.13
N LEU A 20 -13.52 12.98 13.14
CA LEU A 20 -12.19 13.12 12.55
C LEU A 20 -11.13 13.54 13.57
N ILE A 21 -11.41 14.52 14.42
CA ILE A 21 -10.39 15.04 15.35
C ILE A 21 -9.99 14.02 16.41
N PRO A 22 -10.91 13.36 17.15
CA PRO A 22 -10.52 12.35 18.14
C PRO A 22 -9.84 11.13 17.51
N VAL A 23 -10.32 10.65 16.35
CA VAL A 23 -9.71 9.51 15.67
C VAL A 23 -8.32 9.87 15.15
N SER A 24 -8.15 11.05 14.52
CA SER A 24 -6.83 11.49 14.05
C SER A 24 -5.86 11.77 15.23
N ALA A 25 -6.36 12.22 16.37
CA ALA A 25 -5.54 12.37 17.58
C ALA A 25 -5.08 11.00 18.10
N TYR A 26 -5.95 9.99 18.04
CA TYR A 26 -5.59 8.63 18.40
C TYR A 26 -4.61 7.99 17.40
N VAL A 27 -4.81 8.23 16.11
CA VAL A 27 -3.88 7.82 15.04
C VAL A 27 -2.50 8.45 15.25
N PHE A 28 -2.43 9.75 15.54
CA PHE A 28 -1.17 10.42 15.85
C PHE A 28 -0.50 9.84 17.10
N TYR A 29 -1.26 9.61 18.17
CA TYR A 29 -0.75 8.92 19.35
C TYR A 29 -0.18 7.55 18.99
N GLY A 30 -0.91 6.74 18.23
CA GLY A 30 -0.46 5.44 17.74
C GLY A 30 0.82 5.54 16.89
N ALA A 31 0.94 6.54 16.02
CA ALA A 31 2.12 6.73 15.16
C ALA A 31 3.40 7.01 15.97
N VAL A 32 3.30 7.71 17.11
CA VAL A 32 4.46 7.94 17.99
C VAL A 32 4.65 6.84 19.05
N ASP A 33 3.63 5.98 19.27
CA ASP A 33 3.65 4.86 20.20
C ASP A 33 3.80 3.51 19.48
N THR A 34 4.32 3.47 18.26
CA THR A 34 4.45 2.24 17.46
C THR A 34 5.54 1.36 18.04
N LEU A 35 5.17 0.49 18.97
CA LEU A 35 6.09 -0.43 19.63
C LEU A 35 6.41 -1.66 18.78
N ASN A 36 5.55 -2.03 17.83
CA ASN A 36 5.61 -3.34 17.18
C ASN A 36 6.62 -3.43 16.03
N ASN A 37 6.94 -2.30 15.36
CA ASN A 37 7.84 -2.31 14.20
C ASN A 37 9.24 -1.76 14.51
N ALA A 38 9.49 -1.38 15.76
CA ALA A 38 10.76 -0.89 16.24
C ALA A 38 11.48 -1.94 17.11
N ALA A 39 11.53 -3.21 16.69
CA ALA A 39 12.20 -4.27 17.46
C ALA A 39 13.63 -3.89 17.85
N VAL A 40 14.34 -3.19 16.96
CA VAL A 40 15.67 -2.67 17.22
C VAL A 40 15.64 -1.48 18.18
N LEU A 41 14.66 -0.57 18.05
CA LEU A 41 14.48 0.51 19.01
C LEU A 41 14.11 -0.02 20.40
N GLN A 42 13.35 -1.12 20.49
CA GLN A 42 13.06 -1.79 21.76
C GLN A 42 14.30 -2.38 22.41
N GLY A 43 15.27 -2.83 21.65
CA GLY A 43 16.58 -3.28 22.16
C GLY A 43 17.45 -2.15 22.72
N ILE A 44 17.24 -0.91 22.23
CA ILE A 44 18.05 0.27 22.60
C ILE A 44 17.28 1.20 23.53
N LEU A 45 15.98 1.41 23.26
CA LEU A 45 15.08 2.29 23.99
C LEU A 45 13.93 1.47 24.58
N HIS A 46 13.82 1.45 25.90
CA HIS A 46 12.81 0.64 26.57
C HIS A 46 11.56 1.44 26.98
N GLY A 47 10.40 0.84 26.82
CA GLY A 47 9.13 1.33 27.37
C GLY A 47 8.76 2.73 26.90
N LYS A 48 8.55 3.66 27.85
CA LYS A 48 8.08 5.04 27.55
C LYS A 48 9.08 5.92 26.82
N MET A 49 10.34 5.50 26.68
CA MET A 49 11.35 6.25 25.94
C MET A 49 11.13 6.20 24.42
N VAL A 50 10.55 5.11 23.90
CA VAL A 50 10.27 4.97 22.46
C VAL A 50 9.27 6.03 21.96
N PRO A 51 8.10 6.24 22.59
CA PRO A 51 7.19 7.31 22.19
C PRO A 51 7.81 8.70 22.26
N ALA A 52 8.59 8.98 23.32
CA ALA A 52 9.27 10.27 23.46
C ALA A 52 10.30 10.47 22.34
N PHE A 53 11.04 9.44 21.97
CA PHE A 53 12.00 9.47 20.88
C PHE A 53 11.32 9.68 19.52
N LEU A 54 10.27 8.90 19.19
CA LEU A 54 9.53 9.05 17.94
C LEU A 54 8.84 10.41 17.83
N LEU A 55 8.31 10.93 18.93
CA LEU A 55 7.77 12.29 18.96
C LEU A 55 8.86 13.33 18.67
N GLY A 56 10.04 13.18 19.28
CA GLY A 56 11.19 14.07 19.07
C GLY A 56 11.70 14.02 17.63
N THR A 57 11.83 12.83 17.04
CA THR A 57 12.25 12.68 15.64
C THR A 57 11.18 13.18 14.67
N SER A 58 9.90 12.95 14.93
CA SER A 58 8.79 13.52 14.13
C SER A 58 8.81 15.06 14.17
N PHE A 59 9.10 15.65 15.33
CA PHE A 59 9.27 17.09 15.45
C PHE A 59 10.50 17.59 14.68
N LEU A 60 11.62 16.87 14.75
CA LEU A 60 12.81 17.18 13.95
C LEU A 60 12.48 17.18 12.45
N PHE A 61 11.78 16.15 11.96
CA PHE A 61 11.33 16.09 10.56
C PHE A 61 10.44 17.28 10.22
N CYS A 62 9.55 17.68 11.12
CA CYS A 62 8.71 18.85 10.92
C CYS A 62 9.57 20.13 10.74
N VAL A 63 10.58 20.34 11.57
CA VAL A 63 11.51 21.48 11.45
C VAL A 63 12.31 21.41 10.15
N LEU A 64 12.85 20.25 9.79
CA LEU A 64 13.61 20.07 8.55
C LEU A 64 12.76 20.36 7.31
N TYR A 65 11.53 19.86 7.26
CA TYR A 65 10.63 20.10 6.14
C TYR A 65 10.08 21.53 6.11
N LEU A 66 9.90 22.17 7.25
CA LEU A 66 9.60 23.61 7.33
C LEU A 66 10.71 24.45 6.70
N GLU A 67 11.97 24.18 7.06
CA GLU A 67 13.12 24.90 6.50
C GLU A 67 13.30 24.60 5.00
N LEU A 68 13.16 23.33 4.59
CA LEU A 68 13.17 22.95 3.16
C LEU A 68 12.09 23.71 2.39
N PHE A 69 10.88 23.73 2.91
CA PHE A 69 9.77 24.45 2.32
C PHE A 69 10.06 25.95 2.21
N ARG A 70 10.55 26.57 3.30
CA ARG A 70 10.90 27.99 3.35
C ARG A 70 11.96 28.38 2.32
N ILE A 71 12.94 27.52 2.06
CA ILE A 71 14.02 27.75 1.09
C ILE A 71 13.52 27.51 -0.33
N ALA A 72 12.81 26.42 -0.56
CA ALA A 72 12.44 25.97 -1.90
C ALA A 72 11.23 26.71 -2.48
N GLU A 73 10.23 27.07 -1.65
CA GLU A 73 8.95 27.63 -2.10
C GLU A 73 9.11 28.93 -2.90
N PRO A 74 9.88 29.94 -2.48
CA PRO A 74 9.98 31.19 -3.23
C PRO A 74 10.60 30.97 -4.63
N TRP A 75 11.57 30.06 -4.73
CA TRP A 75 12.19 29.74 -6.00
C TRP A 75 11.23 28.97 -6.93
N ILE A 76 10.51 27.97 -6.37
CA ILE A 76 9.52 27.18 -7.14
C ILE A 76 8.37 28.08 -7.59
N GLU A 77 7.87 28.98 -6.74
CA GLU A 77 6.78 29.88 -7.07
C GLU A 77 7.19 30.87 -8.18
N LYS A 78 8.38 31.44 -8.08
CA LYS A 78 8.94 32.32 -9.12
C LYS A 78 9.06 31.60 -10.46
N HIS A 79 9.46 30.33 -10.48
CA HIS A 79 9.69 29.54 -11.69
C HIS A 79 8.57 28.50 -11.91
N TRP A 80 7.39 28.68 -11.36
CA TRP A 80 6.27 27.75 -11.32
C TRP A 80 6.06 26.92 -12.58
N ARG A 81 6.01 27.59 -13.74
CA ARG A 81 5.71 26.92 -15.02
C ARG A 81 6.77 25.92 -15.47
N ARG A 82 8.01 26.05 -14.98
CA ARG A 82 9.14 25.16 -15.31
C ARG A 82 9.49 24.23 -14.16
N ALA A 83 9.53 24.77 -12.93
CA ALA A 83 9.97 24.03 -11.76
C ALA A 83 9.01 22.89 -11.41
N VAL A 84 7.68 23.13 -11.41
CA VAL A 84 6.72 22.09 -11.06
C VAL A 84 6.75 20.89 -12.01
N PRO A 85 6.65 21.06 -13.35
CA PRO A 85 6.80 19.92 -14.26
C PRO A 85 8.14 19.21 -14.10
N LEU A 86 9.24 19.96 -13.94
CA LEU A 86 10.57 19.38 -13.77
C LEU A 86 10.63 18.49 -12.50
N LEU A 87 10.10 18.96 -11.38
CA LEU A 87 10.06 18.19 -10.13
C LEU A 87 9.21 16.91 -10.26
N VAL A 88 8.05 17.00 -10.90
CA VAL A 88 7.19 15.84 -11.16
C VAL A 88 7.89 14.81 -12.06
N ILE A 89 8.53 15.28 -13.13
CA ILE A 89 9.30 14.40 -14.03
C ILE A 89 10.50 13.79 -13.29
N ALA A 90 11.20 14.58 -12.46
CA ALA A 90 12.33 14.09 -11.68
C ALA A 90 11.88 13.01 -10.67
N MET A 91 10.75 13.22 -9.97
CA MET A 91 10.18 12.22 -9.09
C MET A 91 9.87 10.92 -9.84
N PHE A 92 9.16 11.02 -10.96
CA PHE A 92 8.83 9.87 -11.81
C PHE A 92 10.10 9.15 -12.27
N ALA A 93 11.10 9.88 -12.76
CA ALA A 93 12.37 9.31 -13.23
C ALA A 93 13.12 8.58 -12.11
N VAL A 94 13.14 9.14 -10.89
CA VAL A 94 13.77 8.49 -9.72
C VAL A 94 13.01 7.23 -9.33
N GLN A 95 11.68 7.24 -9.37
CA GLN A 95 10.86 6.05 -9.10
C GLN A 95 11.13 4.94 -10.13
N VAL A 96 11.18 5.28 -11.43
CA VAL A 96 11.51 4.31 -12.49
C VAL A 96 12.94 3.77 -12.31
N LEU A 97 13.92 4.67 -12.07
CA LEU A 97 15.30 4.26 -11.81
C LEU A 97 15.39 3.31 -10.60
N PHE A 98 14.64 3.59 -9.54
CA PHE A 98 14.59 2.72 -8.36
C PHE A 98 14.03 1.33 -8.72
N VAL A 99 12.95 1.23 -9.51
CA VAL A 99 12.42 -0.05 -10.00
C VAL A 99 13.48 -0.82 -10.78
N LEU A 100 14.13 -0.17 -11.76
CA LEU A 100 15.12 -0.79 -12.63
C LEU A 100 16.42 -1.17 -11.90
N THR A 101 16.75 -0.50 -10.79
CA THR A 101 17.95 -0.78 -9.99
C THR A 101 17.71 -1.89 -8.97
N VAL A 102 16.55 -1.89 -8.31
CA VAL A 102 16.23 -2.87 -7.26
C VAL A 102 15.74 -4.18 -7.87
N ARG A 103 14.86 -4.12 -8.88
CA ARG A 103 14.31 -5.29 -9.58
C ARG A 103 13.86 -6.40 -8.63
N SER A 104 13.15 -6.04 -7.56
CA SER A 104 12.63 -7.03 -6.62
C SER A 104 11.59 -7.94 -7.26
N SER A 105 11.52 -9.19 -6.81
CA SER A 105 10.43 -10.10 -7.17
C SER A 105 9.07 -9.59 -6.65
N LEU A 106 7.98 -10.00 -7.30
CA LEU A 106 6.63 -9.89 -6.74
C LEU A 106 6.36 -11.08 -5.82
N ARG A 107 5.47 -10.93 -4.85
CA ARG A 107 5.15 -11.98 -3.88
C ARG A 107 3.65 -12.11 -3.68
N GLN A 108 3.22 -13.24 -3.12
CA GLN A 108 1.84 -13.48 -2.70
C GLN A 108 0.82 -13.13 -3.82
N ASP A 109 -0.22 -12.39 -3.49
CA ASP A 109 -1.27 -11.97 -4.43
C ASP A 109 -0.74 -11.19 -5.64
N HIS A 110 0.31 -10.39 -5.44
CA HIS A 110 0.92 -9.59 -6.51
C HIS A 110 1.49 -10.50 -7.62
N LEU A 111 2.19 -11.57 -7.22
CA LEU A 111 2.76 -12.54 -8.15
C LEU A 111 1.66 -13.37 -8.83
N LYS A 112 0.70 -13.91 -8.06
CA LYS A 112 -0.41 -14.71 -8.61
C LYS A 112 -1.22 -13.96 -9.66
N ILE A 113 -1.47 -12.67 -9.44
CA ILE A 113 -2.15 -11.80 -10.40
C ILE A 113 -1.29 -11.59 -11.65
N PHE A 114 0.01 -11.35 -11.48
CA PHE A 114 0.94 -11.17 -12.59
C PHE A 114 1.07 -12.43 -13.44
N ASP A 115 1.34 -13.57 -12.83
CA ASP A 115 1.53 -14.84 -13.53
C ASP A 115 0.25 -15.33 -14.24
N ALA A 116 -0.92 -15.17 -13.61
CA ALA A 116 -2.18 -15.46 -14.28
C ALA A 116 -2.40 -14.56 -15.51
N ALA A 117 -2.03 -13.29 -15.42
CA ALA A 117 -2.10 -12.39 -16.56
C ALA A 117 -1.10 -12.76 -17.67
N VAL A 118 0.11 -13.19 -17.31
CA VAL A 118 1.11 -13.72 -18.26
C VAL A 118 0.55 -14.95 -18.97
N ALA A 119 -0.01 -15.92 -18.22
CA ALA A 119 -0.62 -17.10 -18.79
C ALA A 119 -1.74 -16.77 -19.81
N LEU A 120 -2.60 -15.81 -19.47
CA LEU A 120 -3.66 -15.35 -20.39
C LEU A 120 -3.11 -14.65 -21.64
N VAL A 121 -1.99 -13.95 -21.54
CA VAL A 121 -1.35 -13.28 -22.68
C VAL A 121 -0.74 -14.31 -23.63
N GLU A 122 -0.06 -15.32 -23.12
CA GLU A 122 0.70 -16.29 -23.91
C GLU A 122 -0.12 -17.45 -24.41
N GLN A 123 -0.97 -18.01 -23.54
CA GLN A 123 -1.76 -19.22 -23.84
C GLN A 123 -3.18 -18.88 -24.30
N GLY A 124 -3.66 -17.67 -23.98
CA GLY A 124 -5.07 -17.29 -24.18
C GLY A 124 -6.01 -18.01 -23.20
N GLY A 125 -7.28 -18.12 -23.57
CA GLY A 125 -8.26 -18.86 -22.76
C GLY A 125 -8.84 -18.05 -21.62
N THR A 126 -9.12 -18.73 -20.49
CA THR A 126 -9.76 -18.17 -19.29
C THR A 126 -8.92 -18.42 -18.04
N ILE A 127 -9.16 -17.63 -16.98
CA ILE A 127 -8.52 -17.81 -15.68
C ILE A 127 -8.77 -19.23 -15.12
N GLY A 128 -9.97 -19.77 -15.35
CA GLY A 128 -10.37 -21.13 -14.94
C GLY A 128 -9.56 -22.24 -15.61
N GLN A 129 -8.81 -21.93 -16.66
CA GLN A 129 -7.90 -22.86 -17.34
C GLN A 129 -6.45 -22.72 -16.88
N THR A 130 -6.14 -21.70 -16.09
CA THR A 130 -4.80 -21.47 -15.54
C THR A 130 -4.60 -22.25 -14.23
N HIS A 131 -3.34 -22.46 -13.85
CA HIS A 131 -2.95 -23.01 -12.56
C HIS A 131 -3.52 -22.22 -11.36
N PHE A 132 -3.85 -20.94 -11.56
CA PHE A 132 -4.35 -20.04 -10.50
C PHE A 132 -5.88 -20.07 -10.31
N LYS A 133 -6.61 -21.01 -10.95
CA LYS A 133 -8.07 -21.13 -10.85
C LYS A 133 -8.55 -21.08 -9.39
N ASN A 134 -8.00 -21.92 -8.51
CA ASN A 134 -8.43 -22.04 -7.12
C ASN A 134 -8.27 -20.72 -6.36
N TYR A 135 -7.18 -19.99 -6.60
CA TYR A 135 -6.97 -18.67 -6.02
C TYR A 135 -8.06 -17.66 -6.42
N PHE A 136 -8.38 -17.57 -7.71
CA PHE A 136 -9.41 -16.64 -8.18
C PHE A 136 -10.85 -17.09 -7.87
N MET A 137 -11.07 -18.38 -7.70
CA MET A 137 -12.34 -18.89 -7.16
C MET A 137 -12.57 -18.42 -5.74
N LYS A 138 -11.52 -18.40 -4.91
CA LYS A 138 -11.56 -17.92 -3.52
C LYS A 138 -11.61 -16.38 -3.43
N TYR A 139 -10.81 -15.70 -4.25
CA TYR A 139 -10.63 -14.24 -4.26
C TYR A 139 -11.01 -13.60 -5.60
N PRO A 140 -12.29 -13.66 -6.02
CA PRO A 140 -12.72 -13.14 -7.32
C PRO A 140 -12.59 -11.62 -7.45
N ASN A 141 -12.42 -10.90 -6.34
CA ASN A 141 -12.11 -9.47 -6.30
C ASN A 141 -10.76 -9.12 -6.95
N ASN A 142 -9.87 -10.08 -7.18
CA ASN A 142 -8.59 -9.87 -7.87
C ASN A 142 -8.67 -10.12 -9.40
N ILE A 143 -9.78 -10.64 -9.92
CA ILE A 143 -10.01 -10.82 -11.36
C ILE A 143 -9.86 -9.49 -12.12
N PRO A 144 -10.44 -8.35 -11.69
CA PRO A 144 -10.29 -7.08 -12.40
C PRO A 144 -8.84 -6.64 -12.54
N MET A 145 -8.04 -6.85 -11.50
CA MET A 145 -6.62 -6.51 -11.53
C MET A 145 -5.84 -7.42 -12.47
N CYS A 146 -6.16 -8.72 -12.50
CA CYS A 146 -5.58 -9.68 -13.45
C CYS A 146 -5.88 -9.27 -14.91
N LEU A 147 -7.14 -8.94 -15.22
CA LEU A 147 -7.55 -8.51 -16.56
C LEU A 147 -6.90 -7.17 -16.95
N PHE A 148 -6.79 -6.22 -16.01
CA PHE A 148 -6.07 -4.97 -16.23
C PHE A 148 -4.60 -5.23 -16.56
N THR A 149 -3.96 -6.13 -15.81
CA THR A 149 -2.57 -6.56 -16.05
C THR A 149 -2.42 -7.22 -17.42
N CYS A 150 -3.34 -8.12 -17.77
CA CYS A 150 -3.36 -8.79 -19.07
C CYS A 150 -3.43 -7.78 -20.24
N VAL A 151 -4.34 -6.79 -20.16
CA VAL A 151 -4.45 -5.73 -21.16
C VAL A 151 -3.15 -4.93 -21.28
N TRP A 152 -2.52 -4.60 -20.15
CA TRP A 152 -1.25 -3.88 -20.16
C TRP A 152 -0.12 -4.73 -20.75
N LEU A 153 0.00 -6.00 -20.36
CA LEU A 153 1.03 -6.90 -20.89
C LEU A 153 0.86 -7.14 -22.38
N LYS A 154 -0.37 -7.19 -22.90
CA LYS A 154 -0.61 -7.22 -24.36
C LYS A 154 -0.08 -5.98 -25.05
N VAL A 155 -0.18 -4.79 -24.47
CA VAL A 155 0.42 -3.57 -25.01
C VAL A 155 1.95 -3.65 -24.98
N VAL A 156 2.51 -4.18 -23.90
CA VAL A 156 3.97 -4.39 -23.73
C VAL A 156 4.51 -5.40 -24.75
N GLU A 157 3.81 -6.51 -24.95
CA GLU A 157 4.12 -7.53 -25.97
C GLU A 157 4.09 -6.93 -27.37
N LEU A 158 3.02 -6.21 -27.74
CA LEU A 158 2.89 -5.54 -29.04
C LEU A 158 3.96 -4.47 -29.29
N ALA A 159 4.49 -3.87 -28.21
CA ALA A 159 5.61 -2.95 -28.28
C ALA A 159 6.96 -3.67 -28.47
N GLY A 160 6.99 -4.99 -28.50
CA GLY A 160 8.22 -5.81 -28.69
C GLY A 160 9.14 -5.83 -27.47
N VAL A 161 8.61 -5.54 -26.27
CA VAL A 161 9.40 -5.58 -25.04
C VAL A 161 9.68 -7.02 -24.66
N PRO A 162 10.97 -7.43 -24.48
CA PRO A 162 11.31 -8.78 -24.06
C PRO A 162 10.65 -9.16 -22.74
N ARG A 163 10.29 -10.42 -22.60
CA ARG A 163 9.54 -10.98 -21.48
C ARG A 163 10.21 -10.71 -20.11
N ILE A 164 11.51 -10.77 -20.05
CA ILE A 164 12.31 -10.48 -18.85
C ILE A 164 12.05 -9.09 -18.23
N TRP A 165 11.47 -8.16 -19.02
CA TRP A 165 11.09 -6.83 -18.57
C TRP A 165 9.60 -6.66 -18.24
N TRP A 166 8.78 -7.70 -18.38
CA TRP A 166 7.33 -7.59 -18.18
C TRP A 166 6.98 -7.26 -16.72
N MET A 167 7.69 -7.84 -15.76
CA MET A 167 7.51 -7.52 -14.34
C MET A 167 7.88 -6.06 -14.04
N ASP A 168 8.97 -5.55 -14.63
CA ASP A 168 9.34 -4.14 -14.50
C ASP A 168 8.31 -3.23 -15.19
N ALA A 169 7.76 -3.66 -16.33
CA ALA A 169 6.73 -2.91 -17.05
C ALA A 169 5.42 -2.74 -16.24
N VAL A 170 4.99 -3.74 -15.48
CA VAL A 170 3.81 -3.59 -14.60
C VAL A 170 4.12 -2.68 -13.40
N LYS A 171 5.35 -2.68 -12.89
CA LYS A 171 5.77 -1.74 -11.85
C LYS A 171 5.84 -0.30 -12.38
N ILE A 172 6.25 -0.10 -13.62
CA ILE A 172 6.28 1.23 -14.25
C ILE A 172 4.86 1.76 -14.46
N VAL A 173 3.90 0.94 -14.90
CA VAL A 173 2.51 1.38 -14.98
C VAL A 173 1.91 1.70 -13.61
N ASN A 174 2.29 0.96 -12.57
CA ASN A 174 1.94 1.29 -11.19
C ASN A 174 2.41 2.71 -10.79
N ILE A 175 3.68 3.02 -11.04
CA ILE A 175 4.24 4.36 -10.81
C ILE A 175 3.49 5.43 -11.62
N LEU A 176 3.14 5.15 -12.87
CA LEU A 176 2.37 6.08 -13.69
C LEU A 176 1.01 6.41 -13.05
N PHE A 177 0.27 5.40 -12.60
CA PHE A 177 -1.03 5.60 -11.96
C PHE A 177 -0.91 6.35 -10.63
N MET A 178 0.10 6.04 -9.79
CA MET A 178 0.38 6.83 -8.60
C MET A 178 0.61 8.31 -8.93
N ASN A 179 1.44 8.61 -9.93
CA ASN A 179 1.74 10.00 -10.33
C ASN A 179 0.52 10.73 -10.92
N VAL A 180 -0.40 10.03 -11.59
CA VAL A 180 -1.69 10.59 -12.00
C VAL A 180 -2.50 11.01 -10.76
N GLY A 181 -2.55 10.16 -9.73
CA GLY A 181 -3.19 10.50 -8.45
C GLY A 181 -2.56 11.74 -7.79
N PHE A 182 -1.23 11.79 -7.72
CA PHE A 182 -0.49 12.96 -7.20
C PHE A 182 -0.80 14.24 -7.98
N TYR A 183 -0.76 14.17 -9.30
CA TYR A 183 -1.04 15.30 -10.18
C TYR A 183 -2.48 15.82 -10.00
N CYS A 184 -3.47 14.94 -9.96
CA CYS A 184 -4.87 15.34 -9.75
C CYS A 184 -5.05 16.03 -8.38
N THR A 185 -4.47 15.47 -7.32
CA THR A 185 -4.49 16.06 -5.96
C THR A 185 -3.81 17.43 -5.95
N PHE A 186 -2.60 17.52 -6.50
CA PHE A 186 -1.86 18.78 -6.64
C PHE A 186 -2.68 19.86 -7.35
N ARG A 187 -3.36 19.53 -8.46
CA ARG A 187 -4.21 20.45 -9.21
C ARG A 187 -5.41 20.92 -8.40
N LEU A 188 -6.02 20.05 -7.60
CA LEU A 188 -7.12 20.40 -6.71
C LEU A 188 -6.66 21.34 -5.59
N ILE A 189 -5.54 21.05 -4.93
CA ILE A 189 -4.96 21.94 -3.90
C ILE A 189 -4.59 23.30 -4.48
N THR A 190 -3.94 23.32 -5.65
CA THR A 190 -3.58 24.59 -6.34
C THR A 190 -4.82 25.46 -6.57
N ARG A 191 -5.96 24.85 -6.89
CA ARG A 191 -7.19 25.55 -7.21
C ARG A 191 -7.93 26.06 -5.97
N TYR A 192 -8.10 25.19 -4.98
CA TYR A 192 -9.03 25.41 -3.88
C TYR A 192 -8.36 25.90 -2.59
N ARG A 193 -7.04 25.83 -2.53
CA ARG A 193 -6.30 26.34 -1.40
C ARG A 193 -5.30 27.41 -1.80
N SER A 194 -4.11 27.05 -2.31
CA SER A 194 -3.13 28.01 -2.86
C SER A 194 -1.99 27.29 -3.57
N ARG A 195 -1.21 28.02 -4.41
CA ARG A 195 0.04 27.50 -4.98
C ARG A 195 1.03 27.10 -3.91
N ARG A 196 1.14 27.90 -2.85
CA ARG A 196 2.03 27.67 -1.71
C ARG A 196 1.74 26.33 -1.05
N ARG A 197 0.48 26.00 -0.77
CA ARG A 197 0.08 24.69 -0.23
C ARG A 197 0.30 23.56 -1.19
N ALA A 198 0.12 23.79 -2.49
CA ALA A 198 0.42 22.80 -3.50
C ALA A 198 1.93 22.50 -3.61
N ILE A 199 2.80 23.51 -3.47
CA ILE A 199 4.25 23.31 -3.37
C ILE A 199 4.59 22.49 -2.12
N CYS A 200 4.00 22.83 -0.98
CA CYS A 200 4.19 22.05 0.25
C CYS A 200 3.77 20.60 0.10
N PHE A 201 2.60 20.35 -0.48
CA PHE A 201 2.14 18.99 -0.82
C PHE A 201 3.14 18.27 -1.73
N LEU A 202 3.65 18.92 -2.77
CA LEU A 202 4.61 18.33 -3.69
C LEU A 202 5.92 17.95 -2.97
N LEU A 203 6.47 18.84 -2.14
CA LEU A 203 7.70 18.57 -1.38
C LEU A 203 7.49 17.44 -0.35
N LEU A 204 6.37 17.43 0.36
CA LEU A 204 6.01 16.33 1.26
C LEU A 204 5.84 15.00 0.48
N THR A 205 5.20 15.02 -0.68
CA THR A 205 5.05 13.81 -1.49
C THR A 205 6.41 13.29 -1.97
N MET A 206 7.28 14.15 -2.50
CA MET A 206 8.61 13.78 -2.98
C MET A 206 9.53 13.28 -1.86
N GLY A 207 9.39 13.82 -0.66
CA GLY A 207 10.22 13.45 0.49
C GLY A 207 9.75 12.20 1.22
N ASN A 208 8.64 11.58 0.83
CA ASN A 208 8.19 10.33 1.42
C ASN A 208 8.77 9.12 0.68
N PRO A 209 9.71 8.36 1.28
CA PRO A 209 10.31 7.18 0.65
C PRO A 209 9.30 6.11 0.28
N LEU A 210 8.16 6.05 0.98
CA LEU A 210 7.11 5.07 0.73
C LEU A 210 6.67 5.04 -0.75
N TRP A 211 6.57 6.20 -1.42
CA TRP A 211 6.15 6.25 -2.83
C TRP A 211 7.14 5.63 -3.81
N TYR A 212 8.40 5.51 -3.43
CA TYR A 212 9.43 4.82 -4.21
C TYR A 212 9.37 3.31 -3.95
N LEU A 213 9.17 2.91 -2.70
CA LEU A 213 9.01 1.51 -2.30
C LEU A 213 7.74 0.90 -2.91
N LEU A 214 6.59 1.59 -2.80
CA LEU A 214 5.33 1.18 -3.39
C LEU A 214 5.39 1.06 -4.93
N GLY A 215 6.37 1.69 -5.58
CA GLY A 215 6.67 1.47 -6.99
C GLY A 215 7.00 0.03 -7.30
N GLN A 216 7.68 -0.69 -6.39
CA GLN A 216 8.00 -2.12 -6.52
C GLN A 216 6.79 -3.04 -6.25
N MET A 217 5.78 -2.53 -5.53
CA MET A 217 4.64 -3.29 -5.04
C MET A 217 3.42 -3.05 -5.95
N TYR A 218 3.41 -3.73 -7.10
CA TYR A 218 2.31 -3.62 -8.06
C TYR A 218 1.03 -4.24 -7.52
N TYR A 219 0.07 -3.42 -7.06
CA TYR A 219 -1.20 -3.92 -6.52
C TYR A 219 -2.34 -2.91 -6.63
N THR A 220 -3.52 -3.35 -6.22
CA THR A 220 -4.77 -2.59 -6.32
C THR A 220 -4.73 -1.25 -5.55
N SER A 221 -4.01 -1.19 -4.42
CA SER A 221 -3.95 -0.02 -3.53
C SER A 221 -3.39 1.22 -4.22
N THR A 222 -2.28 1.06 -4.93
CA THR A 222 -1.57 2.13 -5.62
C THR A 222 -2.23 2.52 -6.94
N ILE A 223 -2.70 1.53 -7.71
CA ILE A 223 -3.44 1.76 -8.96
C ILE A 223 -4.74 2.54 -8.71
N SER A 224 -5.46 2.26 -7.61
CA SER A 224 -6.72 2.92 -7.27
C SER A 224 -6.61 4.43 -7.03
N LEU A 225 -5.42 4.95 -6.70
CA LEU A 225 -5.18 6.39 -6.48
C LEU A 225 -5.54 7.25 -7.70
N ALA A 226 -5.19 6.78 -8.91
CA ALA A 226 -5.51 7.49 -10.15
C ALA A 226 -7.03 7.59 -10.36
N PHE A 227 -7.75 6.52 -10.07
CA PHE A 227 -9.21 6.46 -10.26
C PHE A 227 -9.92 7.36 -9.25
N SER A 228 -9.56 7.27 -7.96
CA SER A 228 -10.17 8.09 -6.91
C SER A 228 -9.90 9.58 -7.12
N MET A 229 -8.64 9.99 -7.23
CA MET A 229 -8.27 11.41 -7.36
C MET A 229 -8.59 11.97 -8.74
N GLY A 230 -8.45 11.15 -9.79
CA GLY A 230 -8.86 11.50 -11.15
C GLY A 230 -10.37 11.77 -11.25
N ALA A 231 -11.17 10.95 -10.58
CA ALA A 231 -12.63 11.16 -10.54
C ALA A 231 -13.01 12.44 -9.78
N VAL A 232 -12.40 12.72 -8.62
CA VAL A 232 -12.64 13.98 -7.89
C VAL A 232 -12.24 15.19 -8.74
N TRP A 233 -11.12 15.11 -9.47
CA TRP A 233 -10.71 16.17 -10.39
C TRP A 233 -11.66 16.34 -11.58
N LEU A 234 -12.15 15.25 -12.15
CA LEU A 234 -13.11 15.28 -13.26
C LEU A 234 -14.47 15.80 -12.79
N TYR A 235 -14.90 15.40 -11.59
CA TYR A 235 -16.10 15.93 -10.93
C TYR A 235 -16.00 17.45 -10.72
N ASP A 236 -14.84 17.96 -10.27
CA ASP A 236 -14.60 19.40 -10.17
C ASP A 236 -14.73 20.09 -11.53
N LYS A 237 -14.17 19.51 -12.59
CA LYS A 237 -14.34 20.01 -13.96
C LYS A 237 -15.80 20.06 -14.38
N ALA A 238 -16.56 19.00 -14.11
CA ALA A 238 -17.98 18.88 -14.44
C ALA A 238 -18.80 19.98 -13.75
N ARG A 239 -18.55 20.23 -12.46
CA ARG A 239 -19.24 21.31 -11.70
C ARG A 239 -19.07 22.69 -12.33
N ARG A 240 -17.90 22.97 -12.87
CA ARG A 240 -17.53 24.27 -13.46
C ARG A 240 -17.88 24.39 -14.94
N GLN A 241 -18.28 23.30 -15.58
CA GLN A 241 -18.58 23.28 -16.99
C GLN A 241 -19.87 24.07 -17.29
N LYS A 242 -19.78 25.03 -18.21
CA LYS A 242 -20.92 25.89 -18.62
C LYS A 242 -21.82 25.20 -19.65
N LEU A 243 -21.24 24.42 -20.56
CA LEU A 243 -21.98 23.71 -21.59
C LEU A 243 -22.64 22.43 -21.02
N LEU A 244 -23.99 22.38 -21.00
CA LEU A 244 -24.75 21.33 -20.33
C LEU A 244 -24.39 19.92 -20.80
N TRP A 245 -24.28 19.69 -22.10
CA TRP A 245 -23.97 18.37 -22.62
C TRP A 245 -22.54 17.89 -22.21
N LYS A 246 -21.54 18.80 -22.23
CA LYS A 246 -20.19 18.49 -21.72
C LYS A 246 -20.19 18.21 -20.23
N LYS A 247 -21.00 18.94 -19.47
CA LYS A 247 -21.19 18.75 -18.04
C LYS A 247 -21.73 17.36 -17.74
N TRP A 248 -22.77 16.92 -18.43
CA TRP A 248 -23.37 15.60 -18.25
C TRP A 248 -22.42 14.48 -18.63
N ILE A 249 -21.72 14.59 -19.77
CA ILE A 249 -20.70 13.63 -20.16
C ILE A 249 -19.58 13.54 -19.08
N GLN A 250 -19.14 14.67 -18.52
CA GLN A 250 -18.11 14.66 -17.49
C GLN A 250 -18.60 13.99 -16.18
N TYR A 251 -19.87 14.16 -15.80
CA TYR A 251 -20.43 13.41 -14.66
C TYR A 251 -20.55 11.92 -14.95
N LEU A 252 -20.99 11.54 -16.13
CA LEU A 252 -21.06 10.15 -16.56
C LEU A 252 -19.66 9.52 -16.57
N LEU A 253 -18.67 10.20 -17.13
CA LEU A 253 -17.27 9.74 -17.11
C LEU A 253 -16.68 9.68 -15.67
N THR A 254 -17.12 10.57 -14.77
CA THR A 254 -16.71 10.51 -13.35
C THR A 254 -17.23 9.21 -12.71
N GLY A 255 -18.51 8.87 -12.94
CA GLY A 255 -19.08 7.62 -12.48
C GLY A 255 -18.41 6.40 -13.10
N ALA A 256 -18.17 6.43 -14.40
CA ALA A 256 -17.48 5.36 -15.12
C ALA A 256 -16.06 5.12 -14.57
N LEU A 257 -15.31 6.20 -14.33
CA LEU A 257 -13.96 6.12 -13.80
C LEU A 257 -13.94 5.51 -12.37
N LEU A 258 -14.90 5.89 -11.53
CA LEU A 258 -15.05 5.32 -10.19
C LEU A 258 -15.52 3.87 -10.21
N ALA A 259 -16.33 3.47 -11.18
CA ALA A 259 -16.73 2.07 -11.33
C ALA A 259 -15.52 1.19 -11.68
N VAL A 260 -14.68 1.61 -12.63
CA VAL A 260 -13.41 0.91 -12.92
C VAL A 260 -12.54 0.85 -11.68
N GLY A 261 -12.42 1.97 -10.97
CA GLY A 261 -11.64 2.03 -9.72
C GLY A 261 -12.18 1.10 -8.63
N TYR A 262 -13.50 1.00 -8.50
CA TYR A 262 -14.17 0.10 -7.54
C TYR A 262 -13.91 -1.38 -7.86
N GLU A 263 -13.97 -1.76 -9.12
CA GLU A 263 -13.66 -3.13 -9.54
C GLU A 263 -12.22 -3.49 -9.22
N ILE A 264 -11.27 -2.56 -9.42
CA ILE A 264 -9.87 -2.77 -9.03
C ILE A 264 -9.71 -2.81 -7.50
N ARG A 265 -10.39 -1.91 -6.76
CA ARG A 265 -10.34 -1.85 -5.30
C ARG A 265 -11.65 -1.32 -4.71
N ALA A 266 -12.34 -2.18 -3.99
CA ALA A 266 -13.67 -1.89 -3.43
C ALA A 266 -13.73 -0.60 -2.57
N THR A 267 -12.64 -0.22 -1.89
CA THR A 267 -12.59 1.01 -1.05
C THR A 267 -12.77 2.31 -1.83
N VAL A 268 -12.69 2.30 -3.17
CA VAL A 268 -13.03 3.45 -4.03
C VAL A 268 -14.49 3.87 -3.85
N ILE A 269 -15.37 2.98 -3.34
CA ILE A 269 -16.77 3.31 -2.99
C ILE A 269 -16.83 4.49 -2.00
N LEU A 270 -15.85 4.66 -1.13
CA LEU A 270 -15.79 5.78 -0.19
C LEU A 270 -15.65 7.12 -0.92
N THR A 271 -14.96 7.14 -2.06
CA THR A 271 -14.90 8.34 -2.92
C THR A 271 -16.25 8.60 -3.60
N VAL A 272 -16.95 7.55 -4.02
CA VAL A 272 -18.34 7.67 -4.54
C VAL A 272 -19.24 8.30 -3.48
N CYS A 273 -19.26 7.75 -2.26
CA CYS A 273 -20.05 8.26 -1.15
C CYS A 273 -19.69 9.72 -0.82
N SER A 274 -18.38 10.06 -0.85
CA SER A 274 -17.90 11.41 -0.57
C SER A 274 -18.37 12.44 -1.60
N ILE A 275 -18.33 12.09 -2.88
CA ILE A 275 -18.84 12.94 -3.96
C ILE A 275 -20.36 13.15 -3.83
N VAL A 276 -21.12 12.06 -3.59
CA VAL A 276 -22.56 12.14 -3.41
C VAL A 276 -22.90 12.99 -2.18
N MET A 277 -22.29 12.71 -1.03
CA MET A 277 -22.52 13.48 0.21
C MET A 277 -22.17 14.96 0.02
N TYR A 278 -21.03 15.25 -0.59
CA TYR A 278 -20.65 16.63 -0.91
C TYR A 278 -21.66 17.29 -1.84
N THR A 279 -22.13 16.58 -2.88
CA THR A 279 -23.16 17.10 -3.81
C THR A 279 -24.43 17.46 -3.05
N VAL A 280 -24.89 16.58 -2.17
CA VAL A 280 -26.08 16.83 -1.32
C VAL A 280 -25.86 18.04 -0.43
N LEU A 281 -24.70 18.16 0.22
CA LEU A 281 -24.36 19.32 1.06
C LEU A 281 -24.30 20.65 0.30
N GLN A 282 -24.12 20.63 -1.03
CA GLN A 282 -24.16 21.84 -1.86
C GLN A 282 -25.58 22.26 -2.27
N ILE A 283 -26.60 21.42 -2.05
CA ILE A 283 -27.99 21.76 -2.35
C ILE A 283 -28.42 22.95 -1.45
N GLY A 284 -28.95 24.00 -2.06
CA GLY A 284 -29.52 25.17 -1.35
C GLY A 284 -28.51 26.12 -0.72
N GLY A 285 -27.20 25.95 -0.98
CA GLY A 285 -26.18 26.90 -0.52
C GLY A 285 -25.99 28.07 -1.48
N VAL A 286 -26.09 29.30 -0.96
CA VAL A 286 -25.48 30.50 -1.55
C VAL A 286 -23.97 30.23 -1.68
N LYS A 287 -23.33 30.79 -2.71
CA LYS A 287 -21.88 30.69 -2.98
C LYS A 287 -21.03 30.93 -1.73
N GLU A 288 -20.77 29.90 -0.94
CA GLU A 288 -19.68 29.90 0.04
C GLU A 288 -18.40 29.44 -0.68
N GLU A 289 -17.93 30.23 -1.65
CA GLU A 289 -16.52 30.22 -2.01
C GLU A 289 -15.78 31.07 -1.00
N ILE A 290 -15.38 30.48 0.12
CA ILE A 290 -14.49 31.14 1.07
C ILE A 290 -13.11 31.19 0.42
N SER A 291 -12.76 32.39 -0.05
CA SER A 291 -11.37 32.71 -0.34
C SER A 291 -10.59 32.67 0.98
N TYR A 292 -9.45 32.02 1.00
CA TYR A 292 -8.54 31.95 2.17
C TYR A 292 -7.96 33.30 2.60
N PHE A 293 -8.23 34.39 1.85
CA PHE A 293 -7.81 35.77 2.09
C PHE A 293 -8.91 36.75 1.65
N GLY A 294 -10.04 36.72 2.27
CA GLY A 294 -11.06 37.70 1.98
C GLY A 294 -12.22 37.67 2.97
N THR A 295 -12.56 38.80 3.48
CA THR A 295 -13.78 39.07 4.25
C THR A 295 -14.97 38.42 3.58
N VAL A 296 -15.73 37.63 4.35
CA VAL A 296 -17.06 37.15 3.98
C VAL A 296 -17.90 38.39 3.63
N SER A 297 -18.08 38.65 2.35
CA SER A 297 -19.19 39.49 1.92
C SER A 297 -20.45 38.64 2.07
N THR A 298 -21.12 38.79 3.18
CA THR A 298 -22.54 38.51 3.26
C THR A 298 -23.23 39.55 2.35
N ASP A 299 -23.27 39.25 1.06
CA ASP A 299 -24.21 39.94 0.18
C ASP A 299 -25.59 39.57 0.68
N SER A 300 -26.15 40.44 1.49
CA SER A 300 -27.57 40.56 1.72
C SER A 300 -28.17 41.03 0.39
N ASP A 301 -28.20 40.09 -0.58
CA ASP A 301 -28.93 40.31 -1.83
C ASP A 301 -30.40 40.53 -1.45
N GLY A 302 -30.95 41.69 -1.84
CA GLY A 302 -32.37 42.02 -1.72
C GLY A 302 -33.29 41.10 -2.53
N SER A 303 -32.89 39.86 -2.76
CA SER A 303 -33.63 38.85 -3.53
C SER A 303 -34.93 38.44 -2.80
N THR A 304 -36.03 38.48 -3.51
CA THR A 304 -37.35 38.08 -3.00
C THR A 304 -37.37 36.59 -2.62
N ALA A 305 -38.29 36.19 -1.73
CA ALA A 305 -38.48 34.78 -1.36
C ALA A 305 -38.75 33.90 -2.58
N SER A 306 -39.42 34.43 -3.62
CA SER A 306 -39.69 33.77 -4.89
C SER A 306 -38.42 33.50 -5.70
N GLU A 307 -37.48 34.43 -5.74
CA GLU A 307 -36.19 34.28 -6.43
C GLU A 307 -35.30 33.26 -5.73
N ARG A 308 -35.22 33.30 -4.39
CA ARG A 308 -34.52 32.30 -3.58
C ARG A 308 -35.08 30.89 -3.82
N TRP A 309 -36.41 30.74 -3.91
CA TRP A 309 -37.06 29.46 -4.22
C TRP A 309 -36.73 28.97 -5.64
N LYS A 310 -36.74 29.85 -6.66
CA LYS A 310 -36.35 29.50 -8.03
C LYS A 310 -34.90 29.05 -8.11
N HIS A 311 -34.00 29.73 -7.40
CA HIS A 311 -32.56 29.33 -7.31
C HIS A 311 -32.39 27.98 -6.62
N PHE A 312 -33.07 27.77 -5.49
CA PHE A 312 -33.08 26.48 -4.81
C PHE A 312 -33.57 25.34 -5.71
N ARG A 313 -34.74 25.52 -6.36
CA ARG A 313 -35.29 24.51 -7.29
C ARG A 313 -34.34 24.18 -8.44
N ARG A 314 -33.66 25.19 -9.02
CA ARG A 314 -32.68 24.97 -10.09
C ARG A 314 -31.45 24.23 -9.56
N ALA A 315 -30.97 24.56 -8.38
CA ALA A 315 -29.83 23.89 -7.75
C ALA A 315 -30.15 22.41 -7.47
N VAL A 316 -31.34 22.11 -6.92
CA VAL A 316 -31.83 20.75 -6.71
C VAL A 316 -31.92 20.00 -8.04
N GLN A 317 -32.54 20.59 -9.05
CA GLN A 317 -32.70 19.95 -10.36
C GLN A 317 -31.34 19.64 -11.01
N GLN A 318 -30.36 20.56 -10.94
CA GLN A 318 -29.02 20.33 -11.49
C GLN A 318 -28.26 19.28 -10.69
N SER A 319 -28.43 19.23 -9.38
CA SER A 319 -27.81 18.19 -8.52
C SER A 319 -28.40 16.81 -8.83
N VAL A 320 -29.72 16.71 -9.00
CA VAL A 320 -30.38 15.45 -9.37
C VAL A 320 -29.87 14.93 -10.73
N ILE A 321 -29.84 15.78 -11.77
CA ILE A 321 -29.30 15.38 -13.08
C ILE A 321 -27.84 14.95 -12.98
N SER A 322 -27.04 15.66 -12.19
CA SER A 322 -25.63 15.33 -12.00
C SER A 322 -25.47 13.95 -11.35
N VAL A 323 -26.26 13.65 -10.32
CA VAL A 323 -26.29 12.35 -9.66
C VAL A 323 -26.77 11.25 -10.61
N VAL A 324 -27.83 11.51 -11.40
CA VAL A 324 -28.32 10.54 -12.38
C VAL A 324 -27.26 10.21 -13.43
N CYS A 325 -26.60 11.20 -14.02
CA CYS A 325 -25.51 10.97 -14.98
C CYS A 325 -24.34 10.22 -14.35
N PHE A 326 -23.99 10.57 -13.12
CA PHE A 326 -22.95 9.91 -12.37
C PHE A 326 -23.28 8.43 -12.09
N VAL A 327 -24.48 8.14 -11.61
CA VAL A 327 -24.97 6.77 -11.38
C VAL A 327 -25.07 5.98 -12.68
N ALA A 328 -25.52 6.62 -13.77
CA ALA A 328 -25.56 5.98 -15.09
C ALA A 328 -24.15 5.53 -15.54
N GLY A 329 -23.12 6.36 -15.29
CA GLY A 329 -21.72 5.98 -15.55
C GLY A 329 -21.27 4.76 -14.75
N LEU A 330 -21.62 4.68 -13.46
CA LEU A 330 -21.36 3.52 -12.62
C LEU A 330 -22.03 2.25 -13.17
N VAL A 331 -23.35 2.33 -13.42
CA VAL A 331 -24.15 1.18 -13.88
C VAL A 331 -23.68 0.65 -15.23
N LEU A 332 -23.37 1.54 -16.18
CA LEU A 332 -22.89 1.14 -17.50
C LEU A 332 -21.57 0.35 -17.42
N VAL A 333 -20.64 0.79 -16.59
CA VAL A 333 -19.35 0.10 -16.43
C VAL A 333 -19.54 -1.22 -15.70
N PHE A 334 -20.30 -1.27 -14.60
CA PHE A 334 -20.58 -2.52 -13.89
C PHE A 334 -21.25 -3.56 -14.77
N ALA A 335 -22.24 -3.15 -15.59
CA ALA A 335 -22.93 -4.04 -16.52
C ALA A 335 -21.98 -4.54 -17.64
N ALA A 336 -21.10 -3.68 -18.15
CA ALA A 336 -20.13 -4.07 -19.17
C ALA A 336 -19.06 -4.99 -18.58
N TYR A 337 -18.51 -4.63 -17.40
CA TYR A 337 -17.47 -5.41 -16.74
C TYR A 337 -18.01 -6.79 -16.32
N GLY A 338 -19.22 -6.90 -15.80
CA GLY A 338 -19.80 -8.19 -15.42
C GLY A 338 -19.70 -9.21 -16.56
N LYS A 339 -20.06 -8.80 -17.79
CA LYS A 339 -19.95 -9.67 -18.99
C LYS A 339 -18.50 -10.05 -19.31
N VAL A 340 -17.57 -9.10 -19.18
CA VAL A 340 -16.13 -9.36 -19.41
C VAL A 340 -15.59 -10.32 -18.36
N ARG A 341 -15.89 -10.09 -17.08
CA ARG A 341 -15.51 -10.94 -15.97
C ARG A 341 -16.01 -12.38 -16.18
N ASP A 342 -17.29 -12.56 -16.44
CA ASP A 342 -17.93 -13.88 -16.58
C ASP A 342 -17.33 -14.65 -17.79
N HIS A 343 -16.96 -13.92 -18.84
CA HIS A 343 -16.30 -14.53 -20.01
C HIS A 343 -14.88 -15.01 -19.69
N TYR A 344 -14.06 -14.18 -19.01
CA TYR A 344 -12.66 -14.50 -18.76
C TYR A 344 -12.42 -15.28 -17.46
N ALA A 345 -13.36 -15.32 -16.53
CA ALA A 345 -13.23 -16.11 -15.31
C ALA A 345 -13.19 -17.62 -15.61
N GLY A 346 -14.09 -18.13 -16.47
CA GLY A 346 -14.20 -19.54 -16.77
C GLY A 346 -14.82 -20.38 -15.63
N PHE A 347 -15.43 -19.71 -14.65
CA PHE A 347 -16.20 -20.24 -13.52
C PHE A 347 -17.17 -19.15 -13.06
N ASP A 348 -18.12 -19.47 -12.17
CA ASP A 348 -19.02 -18.47 -11.60
C ASP A 348 -18.41 -17.81 -10.34
N PRO A 349 -17.93 -16.56 -10.45
CA PRO A 349 -17.33 -15.86 -9.30
C PRO A 349 -18.34 -15.52 -8.20
N SER A 350 -19.64 -15.52 -8.50
CA SER A 350 -20.68 -15.18 -7.54
C SER A 350 -20.97 -16.32 -6.56
N GLU A 351 -20.73 -17.57 -6.98
CA GLU A 351 -20.94 -18.76 -6.17
C GLU A 351 -19.69 -19.18 -5.42
N THR A 352 -18.51 -19.05 -6.06
CA THR A 352 -17.26 -19.58 -5.53
C THR A 352 -16.58 -18.69 -4.49
N GLY A 353 -16.70 -17.36 -4.63
CA GLY A 353 -16.03 -16.39 -3.76
C GLY A 353 -16.53 -16.39 -2.32
N TYR A 354 -15.65 -15.99 -1.42
CA TYR A 354 -16.04 -15.79 -0.03
C TYR A 354 -17.13 -14.73 0.12
N PRO A 355 -18.13 -14.94 1.00
CA PRO A 355 -19.17 -13.95 1.23
C PRO A 355 -18.60 -12.71 1.92
N THR A 356 -19.22 -11.56 1.69
CA THR A 356 -18.79 -10.28 2.32
C THR A 356 -18.70 -10.36 3.84
N VAL A 357 -19.58 -11.14 4.47
CA VAL A 357 -19.59 -11.33 5.93
C VAL A 357 -18.34 -12.02 6.44
N HIS A 358 -17.65 -12.83 5.63
CA HIS A 358 -16.37 -13.46 5.98
C HIS A 358 -15.34 -12.42 6.47
N TRP A 359 -15.14 -11.35 5.73
CA TRP A 359 -14.19 -10.28 6.07
C TRP A 359 -14.60 -9.53 7.34
N ILE A 360 -15.92 -9.38 7.59
CA ILE A 360 -16.45 -8.76 8.81
C ILE A 360 -16.27 -9.70 10.00
N MET A 361 -16.52 -11.00 9.82
CA MET A 361 -16.37 -12.02 10.86
C MET A 361 -14.89 -12.18 11.25
N MET A 362 -13.99 -12.31 10.27
CA MET A 362 -12.55 -12.39 10.47
C MET A 362 -12.02 -11.15 11.22
N SER A 363 -12.55 -9.98 10.87
CA SER A 363 -12.17 -8.71 11.49
C SER A 363 -12.61 -8.56 12.96
N ALA A 364 -13.52 -9.40 13.44
CA ALA A 364 -14.10 -9.30 14.77
C ALA A 364 -13.32 -10.11 15.83
N GLN A 365 -12.00 -10.08 15.76
CA GLN A 365 -11.11 -10.68 16.77
C GLN A 365 -9.73 -10.02 16.76
N GLY A 366 -8.95 -10.19 17.84
CA GLY A 366 -7.56 -9.76 17.94
C GLY A 366 -7.37 -8.27 17.65
N ASP A 367 -6.65 -7.97 16.60
CA ASP A 367 -6.46 -6.62 16.06
C ASP A 367 -7.22 -6.37 14.75
N GLY A 368 -8.00 -7.36 14.31
CA GLY A 368 -8.84 -7.27 13.13
C GLY A 368 -8.16 -7.63 11.81
N GLN A 369 -6.94 -8.16 11.85
CA GLN A 369 -6.18 -8.57 10.67
C GLN A 369 -6.60 -9.96 10.17
N TYR A 370 -6.10 -10.32 8.97
CA TYR A 370 -6.25 -11.66 8.41
C TYR A 370 -5.74 -12.74 9.38
N ASN A 371 -6.45 -13.85 9.46
CA ASN A 371 -5.95 -15.04 10.11
C ASN A 371 -6.35 -16.32 9.36
N SER A 372 -5.45 -17.29 9.37
CA SER A 372 -5.60 -18.55 8.63
C SER A 372 -6.68 -19.47 9.18
N GLU A 373 -7.00 -19.41 10.49
CA GLU A 373 -8.07 -20.23 11.09
C GLU A 373 -9.45 -19.85 10.54
N ASP A 374 -9.74 -18.55 10.44
CA ASP A 374 -11.01 -18.08 9.88
C ASP A 374 -11.10 -18.37 8.39
N ASP A 375 -9.98 -18.24 7.69
CA ASP A 375 -9.89 -18.57 6.28
C ASP A 375 -10.18 -20.06 6.05
N ALA A 376 -9.57 -20.96 6.83
CA ALA A 376 -9.82 -22.40 6.79
C ALA A 376 -11.26 -22.73 7.22
N TYR A 377 -11.77 -22.06 8.25
CA TYR A 377 -13.15 -22.26 8.74
C TYR A 377 -14.16 -21.97 7.64
N THR A 378 -14.14 -20.78 7.05
CA THR A 378 -15.05 -20.44 5.95
C THR A 378 -14.84 -21.36 4.76
N GLY A 379 -13.58 -21.71 4.45
CA GLY A 379 -13.22 -22.62 3.35
C GLY A 379 -13.72 -24.05 3.52
N SER A 380 -14.04 -24.49 4.76
CA SER A 380 -14.53 -25.84 5.04
C SER A 380 -15.97 -26.11 4.58
N PHE A 381 -16.75 -25.06 4.31
CA PHE A 381 -18.15 -25.16 3.87
C PHE A 381 -18.23 -25.16 2.33
N SER A 382 -19.09 -26.01 1.79
CA SER A 382 -19.14 -26.27 0.36
C SER A 382 -19.84 -25.16 -0.44
N THR A 383 -20.95 -24.64 0.08
CA THR A 383 -21.78 -23.64 -0.61
C THR A 383 -21.61 -22.23 -0.02
N ARG A 384 -21.92 -21.22 -0.82
CA ARG A 384 -21.87 -19.82 -0.36
C ARG A 384 -22.90 -19.52 0.74
N GLU A 385 -24.04 -20.16 0.69
CA GLU A 385 -25.11 -20.06 1.69
C GLU A 385 -24.64 -20.62 3.04
N GLU A 386 -24.01 -21.80 3.04
CA GLU A 386 -23.45 -22.43 4.25
C GLU A 386 -22.33 -21.54 4.85
N ARG A 387 -21.39 -21.06 4.02
CA ARG A 387 -20.35 -20.12 4.42
C ARG A 387 -20.94 -18.88 5.07
N THR A 388 -21.95 -18.28 4.42
CA THR A 388 -22.61 -17.06 4.94
C THR A 388 -23.26 -17.30 6.29
N ALA A 389 -23.99 -18.43 6.45
CA ALA A 389 -24.67 -18.78 7.70
C ALA A 389 -23.67 -19.02 8.84
N ALA A 390 -22.60 -19.77 8.59
CA ALA A 390 -21.56 -20.07 9.55
C ALA A 390 -20.79 -18.80 9.98
N ASP A 391 -20.42 -17.93 9.03
CA ASP A 391 -19.72 -16.69 9.33
C ASP A 391 -20.58 -15.70 10.11
N VAL A 392 -21.90 -15.63 9.83
CA VAL A 392 -22.85 -14.81 10.60
C VAL A 392 -22.96 -15.29 12.02
N GLU A 393 -23.04 -16.60 12.25
CA GLU A 393 -23.16 -17.16 13.60
C GLU A 393 -21.88 -16.91 14.41
N ARG A 394 -20.71 -17.20 13.83
CA ARG A 394 -19.40 -16.93 14.46
C ARG A 394 -19.19 -15.44 14.75
N LEU A 395 -19.66 -14.55 13.87
CA LEU A 395 -19.60 -13.10 14.12
C LEU A 395 -20.46 -12.69 15.33
N LYS A 396 -21.68 -13.24 15.46
CA LYS A 396 -22.56 -12.94 16.60
C LYS A 396 -21.95 -13.41 17.91
N GLU A 397 -21.38 -14.63 17.95
CA GLU A 397 -20.69 -15.18 19.11
C GLU A 397 -19.55 -14.24 19.54
N ARG A 398 -18.68 -13.87 18.61
CA ARG A 398 -17.55 -12.96 18.86
C ARG A 398 -17.99 -11.60 19.42
N ILE A 399 -19.02 -11.00 18.84
CA ILE A 399 -19.54 -9.70 19.32
C ILE A 399 -20.13 -9.85 20.73
N ALA A 400 -20.84 -10.94 21.01
CA ALA A 400 -21.39 -11.22 22.32
C ALA A 400 -20.31 -11.42 23.39
N ASP A 401 -19.28 -12.19 23.08
CA ASP A 401 -18.16 -12.49 23.98
C ASP A 401 -17.29 -11.25 24.27
N MET A 402 -17.03 -10.44 23.26
CA MET A 402 -16.23 -9.22 23.44
C MET A 402 -16.95 -8.17 24.29
N GLY A 403 -18.25 -8.04 24.17
CA GLY A 403 -19.02 -6.98 24.80
C GLY A 403 -18.54 -5.56 24.40
N PRO A 404 -19.10 -4.48 24.98
CA PRO A 404 -18.77 -3.12 24.57
C PRO A 404 -17.31 -2.70 24.81
N ALA A 405 -16.69 -3.19 25.88
CA ALA A 405 -15.28 -2.88 26.20
C ALA A 405 -14.31 -3.55 25.22
N GLY A 406 -14.56 -4.84 24.89
CA GLY A 406 -13.77 -5.56 23.89
C GLY A 406 -13.92 -4.94 22.52
N MET A 407 -15.14 -4.55 22.11
CA MET A 407 -15.38 -3.84 20.84
C MET A 407 -14.61 -2.52 20.77
N LEU A 408 -14.58 -1.73 21.84
CA LEU A 408 -13.79 -0.50 21.87
C LEU A 408 -12.29 -0.77 21.71
N THR A 409 -11.79 -1.82 22.35
CA THR A 409 -10.39 -2.25 22.24
C THR A 409 -10.06 -2.68 20.82
N LEU A 410 -10.92 -3.50 20.19
CA LEU A 410 -10.79 -3.89 18.79
C LEU A 410 -10.76 -2.67 17.87
N PHE A 411 -11.66 -1.70 18.03
CA PHE A 411 -11.69 -0.48 17.21
C PHE A 411 -10.40 0.33 17.33
N ARG A 412 -9.86 0.44 18.55
CA ARG A 412 -8.57 1.11 18.79
C ARG A 412 -7.42 0.38 18.10
N ASN A 413 -7.37 -0.95 18.21
CA ASN A 413 -6.34 -1.76 17.57
C ASN A 413 -6.40 -1.61 16.03
N LYS A 414 -7.58 -1.71 15.45
CA LYS A 414 -7.78 -1.53 14.00
C LYS A 414 -7.30 -0.17 13.49
N MET A 415 -7.62 0.91 14.21
CA MET A 415 -7.15 2.26 13.83
C MET A 415 -5.62 2.37 13.90
N ARG A 416 -4.98 1.69 14.86
CA ARG A 416 -3.51 1.63 14.93
C ARG A 416 -2.92 0.86 13.75
N VAL A 417 -3.46 -0.30 13.43
CA VAL A 417 -2.98 -1.12 12.32
C VAL A 417 -3.04 -0.34 11.01
N VAL A 418 -4.20 0.22 10.65
CA VAL A 418 -4.37 0.86 9.34
C VAL A 418 -3.67 2.20 9.22
N PHE A 419 -3.77 3.08 10.24
CA PHE A 419 -3.41 4.48 10.07
C PHE A 419 -2.23 4.96 10.91
N SER A 420 -1.70 4.15 11.82
CA SER A 420 -0.60 4.57 12.68
C SER A 420 0.76 4.00 12.27
N ASP A 421 0.79 3.01 11.39
CA ASP A 421 2.02 2.45 10.85
C ASP A 421 2.54 3.31 9.70
N GLY A 422 3.75 3.85 9.84
CA GLY A 422 4.38 4.66 8.80
C GLY A 422 5.00 3.85 7.67
N THR A 423 5.04 2.52 7.79
CA THR A 423 5.59 1.64 6.75
C THR A 423 4.53 1.18 5.75
N ASP A 424 3.23 1.31 6.09
CA ASP A 424 2.11 0.88 5.26
C ASP A 424 2.33 -0.53 4.68
N ASP A 425 2.75 -1.47 5.54
CA ASP A 425 3.08 -2.87 5.25
C ASP A 425 4.27 -3.08 4.29
N TYR A 426 4.93 -2.00 3.83
CA TYR A 426 6.08 -2.19 2.94
C TYR A 426 7.13 -3.11 3.60
N TYR A 427 7.33 -2.99 4.91
CA TYR A 427 8.35 -3.75 5.62
C TYR A 427 8.06 -5.25 5.60
N ALA A 428 6.82 -5.67 5.88
CA ALA A 428 6.42 -7.06 5.83
C ALA A 428 6.47 -7.61 4.40
N LEU A 429 5.90 -6.90 3.43
CA LEU A 429 5.91 -7.30 2.02
C LEU A 429 7.32 -7.26 1.42
N PHE A 430 8.09 -6.20 1.68
CA PHE A 430 9.45 -6.08 1.17
C PHE A 430 10.43 -7.05 1.83
N ARG A 431 10.19 -7.46 3.08
CA ARG A 431 10.97 -8.48 3.78
C ARG A 431 10.94 -9.82 3.03
N THR A 432 9.84 -10.10 2.36
CA THR A 432 9.67 -11.28 1.52
C THR A 432 10.01 -11.02 0.04
N MET A 433 10.05 -9.77 -0.41
CA MET A 433 10.49 -9.37 -1.76
C MET A 433 11.99 -9.18 -1.77
N GLN A 434 12.72 -10.09 -2.36
CA GLN A 434 14.17 -10.02 -2.38
C GLN A 434 14.71 -9.49 -3.72
N SER A 435 15.95 -9.06 -3.70
CA SER A 435 16.64 -8.46 -4.84
C SER A 435 18.14 -8.69 -4.74
N THR A 436 18.80 -8.85 -5.87
CA THR A 436 20.27 -8.89 -5.94
C THR A 436 20.93 -7.51 -5.88
N SER A 437 20.14 -6.45 -5.75
CA SER A 437 20.65 -5.08 -5.67
C SER A 437 21.43 -4.82 -4.38
N PRO A 438 22.54 -4.05 -4.43
CA PRO A 438 23.24 -3.61 -3.23
C PRO A 438 22.38 -2.77 -2.28
N LEU A 439 21.23 -2.25 -2.73
CA LEU A 439 20.27 -1.53 -1.90
C LEU A 439 19.45 -2.45 -0.99
N GLN A 440 19.41 -3.76 -1.28
CA GLN A 440 18.66 -4.75 -0.51
C GLN A 440 18.92 -4.65 1.00
N LYS A 441 20.19 -4.49 1.40
CA LYS A 441 20.61 -4.34 2.80
C LYS A 441 19.92 -3.19 3.56
N TYR A 442 19.49 -2.13 2.85
CA TYR A 442 18.78 -0.98 3.42
C TYR A 442 17.27 -1.09 3.29
N LEU A 443 16.79 -1.96 2.44
CA LEU A 443 15.35 -2.10 2.18
C LEU A 443 14.71 -3.12 3.12
N ASN A 444 15.30 -4.31 3.24
CA ASN A 444 14.82 -5.39 4.10
C ASN A 444 15.94 -6.28 4.69
N GLY A 445 17.20 -5.94 4.45
CA GLY A 445 18.35 -6.60 5.07
C GLY A 445 18.75 -5.96 6.40
N GLY A 446 19.93 -6.29 6.91
CA GLY A 446 20.44 -5.91 8.24
C GLY A 446 20.54 -4.39 8.54
N ARG A 447 20.20 -3.53 7.58
CA ARG A 447 20.17 -2.06 7.74
C ARG A 447 18.79 -1.46 7.44
N ALA A 448 17.74 -2.28 7.33
CA ALA A 448 16.39 -1.83 7.01
C ALA A 448 15.80 -0.89 8.09
N ASP A 449 16.25 -1.01 9.33
CA ASP A 449 15.78 -0.20 10.45
C ASP A 449 16.02 1.31 10.28
N TYR A 450 17.03 1.69 9.49
CA TYR A 450 17.22 3.11 9.13
C TYR A 450 16.02 3.66 8.33
N LEU A 451 15.57 2.88 7.38
CA LEU A 451 14.43 3.26 6.54
C LEU A 451 13.13 3.21 7.34
N ALA A 452 12.94 2.18 8.17
CA ALA A 452 11.79 2.08 9.06
C ALA A 452 11.73 3.28 10.02
N LEU A 453 12.85 3.65 10.65
CA LEU A 453 12.93 4.82 11.54
C LEU A 453 12.59 6.13 10.80
N TYR A 454 13.07 6.28 9.56
CA TYR A 454 12.70 7.43 8.73
C TYR A 454 11.19 7.45 8.51
N LEU A 455 10.61 6.34 8.06
CA LEU A 455 9.19 6.25 7.72
C LEU A 455 8.28 6.52 8.92
N HIS A 456 8.56 5.92 10.09
CA HIS A 456 7.79 6.17 11.31
C HIS A 456 7.89 7.63 11.77
N SER A 457 9.09 8.22 11.76
CA SER A 457 9.27 9.63 12.12
C SER A 457 8.56 10.57 11.15
N TYR A 458 8.62 10.26 9.86
CA TYR A 458 7.93 11.01 8.82
C TYR A 458 6.41 10.90 8.96
N HIS A 459 5.90 9.71 9.22
CA HIS A 459 4.47 9.47 9.41
C HIS A 459 3.93 10.17 10.67
N GLY A 460 4.69 10.13 11.77
CA GLY A 460 4.36 10.89 12.97
C GLY A 460 4.27 12.40 12.71
N MET A 461 5.15 12.96 11.90
CA MET A 461 5.04 14.33 11.41
C MET A 461 3.76 14.55 10.60
N LEU A 462 3.45 13.69 9.62
CA LEU A 462 2.27 13.84 8.77
C LEU A 462 0.97 13.80 9.56
N THR A 463 0.83 12.83 10.47
CA THR A 463 -0.38 12.67 11.30
C THR A 463 -0.56 13.79 12.29
N GLY A 464 0.54 14.32 12.86
CA GLY A 464 0.51 15.52 13.69
C GLY A 464 0.08 16.79 12.93
N LEU A 465 0.57 16.99 11.70
CA LEU A 465 0.19 18.10 10.83
C LEU A 465 -1.26 17.97 10.34
N LEU A 466 -1.73 16.75 10.03
CA LEU A 466 -3.13 16.45 9.73
C LEU A 466 -4.04 16.90 10.89
N LEU A 467 -3.71 16.49 12.11
CA LEU A 467 -4.48 16.84 13.31
C LEU A 467 -4.55 18.36 13.50
N LEU A 468 -3.42 19.05 13.35
CA LEU A 468 -3.36 20.51 13.43
C LEU A 468 -4.29 21.18 12.40
N ALA A 469 -4.25 20.72 11.14
CA ALA A 469 -5.10 21.24 10.06
C ALA A 469 -6.59 21.02 10.36
N LEU A 470 -6.98 19.84 10.84
CA LEU A 470 -8.37 19.52 11.18
C LEU A 470 -8.89 20.37 12.32
N ILE A 471 -8.11 20.54 13.39
CA ILE A 471 -8.46 21.41 14.53
C ILE A 471 -8.64 22.86 14.05
N TRP A 472 -7.68 23.37 13.28
CA TRP A 472 -7.76 24.73 12.75
C TRP A 472 -9.01 24.95 11.90
N ARG A 473 -9.31 24.03 10.98
CA ARG A 473 -10.49 24.11 10.11
C ARG A 473 -11.79 24.05 10.90
N ALA A 474 -11.85 23.22 11.94
CA ALA A 474 -13.01 23.15 12.82
C ALA A 474 -13.23 24.49 13.58
N LEU A 475 -12.16 25.03 14.19
CA LEU A 475 -12.21 26.30 14.95
C LEU A 475 -12.57 27.49 14.06
N LYS A 476 -12.01 27.57 12.87
CA LYS A 476 -12.27 28.64 11.90
C LYS A 476 -13.50 28.44 11.05
N ARG A 477 -14.17 27.28 11.19
CA ARG A 477 -15.35 26.88 10.39
C ARG A 477 -15.11 27.01 8.88
N GLN A 478 -13.89 26.73 8.43
CA GLN A 478 -13.51 26.83 7.02
C GLN A 478 -14.16 25.70 6.22
N ARG A 479 -14.69 26.06 5.05
CA ARG A 479 -15.33 25.15 4.10
C ARG A 479 -14.70 25.35 2.72
N SER A 480 -14.52 24.25 1.99
CA SER A 480 -14.03 24.30 0.63
C SER A 480 -14.48 23.06 -0.17
N PHE A 481 -14.21 23.05 -1.48
CA PHE A 481 -14.40 21.85 -2.30
C PHE A 481 -13.63 20.65 -1.73
N LEU A 482 -12.49 20.88 -1.11
CA LEU A 482 -11.65 19.81 -0.54
C LEU A 482 -12.22 19.22 0.76
N ASP A 483 -13.40 19.65 1.23
CA ASP A 483 -14.15 18.95 2.27
C ASP A 483 -14.49 17.50 1.84
N ILE A 484 -14.51 17.22 0.52
CA ILE A 484 -14.58 15.86 -0.02
C ILE A 484 -13.46 14.96 0.55
N PHE A 485 -12.25 15.49 0.74
CA PHE A 485 -11.14 14.73 1.32
C PHE A 485 -11.40 14.36 2.78
N SER A 486 -11.89 15.32 3.58
CA SER A 486 -12.24 15.06 4.98
C SER A 486 -13.42 14.09 5.11
N ILE A 487 -14.43 14.18 4.23
CA ILE A 487 -15.54 13.23 4.19
C ILE A 487 -15.03 11.83 3.84
N ASN A 488 -14.15 11.72 2.86
CA ASN A 488 -13.56 10.45 2.44
C ASN A 488 -12.72 9.82 3.56
N LEU A 489 -11.87 10.61 4.21
CA LEU A 489 -11.05 10.14 5.33
C LEU A 489 -11.91 9.70 6.53
N CYS A 490 -12.99 10.44 6.84
CA CYS A 490 -13.96 10.03 7.86
C CYS A 490 -14.65 8.70 7.47
N GLY A 491 -15.03 8.58 6.19
CA GLY A 491 -15.58 7.34 5.65
C GLY A 491 -14.60 6.16 5.80
N ALA A 492 -13.32 6.38 5.55
CA ALA A 492 -12.28 5.36 5.74
C ALA A 492 -12.15 4.94 7.21
N TYR A 493 -12.11 5.90 8.14
CA TYR A 493 -12.08 5.59 9.57
C TYR A 493 -13.28 4.73 10.00
N LEU A 494 -14.50 5.10 9.57
CA LEU A 494 -15.72 4.35 9.90
C LEU A 494 -15.76 2.97 9.23
N PHE A 495 -15.30 2.87 7.98
CA PHE A 495 -15.29 1.61 7.23
C PHE A 495 -14.38 0.57 7.91
N TYR A 496 -13.16 0.96 8.28
CA TYR A 496 -12.22 0.03 8.92
C TYR A 496 -12.54 -0.30 10.39
N LEU A 497 -13.52 0.32 11.01
CA LEU A 497 -14.04 -0.20 12.27
C LEU A 497 -14.75 -1.56 12.08
N ILE A 498 -15.34 -1.78 10.90
CA ILE A 498 -16.17 -2.95 10.60
C ILE A 498 -15.41 -3.98 9.74
N TRP A 499 -14.60 -3.52 8.79
CA TRP A 499 -13.91 -4.36 7.82
C TRP A 499 -12.61 -4.94 8.38
N GLU A 500 -12.15 -6.05 7.83
CA GLU A 500 -10.80 -6.59 8.06
C GLU A 500 -9.75 -5.51 7.74
N VAL A 501 -8.63 -5.55 8.47
CA VAL A 501 -7.62 -4.49 8.42
C VAL A 501 -6.22 -5.03 8.13
N ASP A 502 -5.43 -4.19 7.48
CA ASP A 502 -4.03 -4.41 7.17
C ASP A 502 -3.32 -3.05 7.10
N GLN A 503 -2.02 -2.99 7.33
CA GLN A 503 -1.26 -1.74 7.26
C GLN A 503 -1.32 -1.09 5.87
N ALA A 504 -1.27 -1.89 4.80
CA ALA A 504 -1.35 -1.42 3.42
C ALA A 504 -2.70 -0.75 3.06
N TYR A 505 -3.71 -0.88 3.92
CA TYR A 505 -5.05 -0.34 3.63
C TYR A 505 -5.16 1.17 3.83
N SER A 506 -4.14 1.82 4.43
CA SER A 506 -4.01 3.28 4.48
C SER A 506 -3.65 3.90 3.13
N ILE A 507 -2.95 3.18 2.24
CA ILE A 507 -2.36 3.69 0.98
C ILE A 507 -3.36 4.47 0.11
N PRO A 508 -4.60 4.00 -0.13
CA PRO A 508 -5.59 4.74 -0.93
C PRO A 508 -5.96 6.12 -0.35
N PHE A 509 -5.74 6.33 0.95
CA PHE A 509 -6.11 7.55 1.68
C PHE A 509 -4.89 8.45 1.99
N MET A 510 -3.68 7.98 1.73
CA MET A 510 -2.45 8.71 2.04
C MET A 510 -2.39 10.08 1.34
N LEU A 511 -2.94 10.21 0.12
CA LEU A 511 -3.00 11.51 -0.57
C LEU A 511 -3.90 12.52 0.14
N LEU A 512 -4.93 12.05 0.84
CA LEU A 512 -5.82 12.90 1.63
C LEU A 512 -5.09 13.39 2.88
N ILE A 513 -4.36 12.50 3.54
CA ILE A 513 -3.52 12.82 4.71
C ILE A 513 -2.44 13.83 4.32
N LEU A 514 -1.72 13.61 3.23
CA LEU A 514 -0.70 14.53 2.70
C LEU A 514 -1.28 15.91 2.34
N ALA A 515 -2.47 15.96 1.75
CA ALA A 515 -3.12 17.21 1.39
C ALA A 515 -3.49 18.06 2.64
N GLU A 516 -3.99 17.40 3.68
CA GLU A 516 -4.30 18.06 4.95
C GLU A 516 -3.00 18.39 5.73
N ALA A 517 -1.99 17.53 5.72
CA ALA A 517 -0.69 17.78 6.33
C ALA A 517 0.02 19.00 5.70
N ALA A 518 -0.11 19.20 4.38
CA ALA A 518 0.40 20.39 3.70
C ALA A 518 -0.28 21.70 4.20
N ASP A 519 -1.55 21.62 4.56
CA ASP A 519 -2.23 22.74 5.22
C ASP A 519 -1.68 22.99 6.61
N GLY A 520 -1.54 21.92 7.42
CA GLY A 520 -0.97 21.99 8.76
C GLY A 520 0.45 22.57 8.75
N MET A 521 1.28 22.16 7.81
CA MET A 521 2.64 22.69 7.63
C MET A 521 2.64 24.19 7.33
N CYS A 522 1.78 24.66 6.41
CA CYS A 522 1.67 26.07 6.08
C CYS A 522 1.11 26.92 7.24
N LEU A 523 0.24 26.35 8.09
CA LEU A 523 -0.26 27.00 9.30
C LEU A 523 0.85 27.14 10.34
N LEU A 524 1.56 26.04 10.59
CA LEU A 524 2.64 26.00 11.56
C LEU A 524 3.77 26.97 11.20
N GLU A 525 4.16 27.03 9.91
CA GLU A 525 5.20 27.95 9.44
C GLU A 525 4.84 29.41 9.73
N ALA A 526 3.61 29.82 9.48
CA ALA A 526 3.17 31.18 9.74
C ALA A 526 3.19 31.56 11.23
N ASP A 527 2.87 30.63 12.11
CA ASP A 527 2.83 30.84 13.56
C ASP A 527 4.21 30.71 14.20
N VAL A 528 4.99 29.71 13.81
CA VAL A 528 6.38 29.53 14.26
C VAL A 528 7.24 30.74 13.88
N HIS A 529 7.07 31.25 12.66
CA HIS A 529 7.82 32.44 12.23
C HIS A 529 7.50 33.69 13.06
N ARG A 530 6.22 33.93 13.44
CA ARG A 530 5.80 35.00 14.34
C ARG A 530 6.40 34.80 15.73
N PHE A 531 6.34 33.60 16.28
CA PHE A 531 6.88 33.26 17.59
C PHE A 531 8.40 33.43 17.64
N ILE A 532 9.14 32.90 16.64
CA ILE A 532 10.59 33.02 16.54
C ILE A 532 11.05 34.48 16.41
N LYS A 533 10.27 35.32 15.71
CA LYS A 533 10.57 36.76 15.64
C LYS A 533 10.37 37.49 16.97
N SER A 534 9.41 37.05 17.79
CA SER A 534 9.10 37.68 19.06
C SER A 534 10.08 37.34 20.20
N LEU A 535 10.86 36.26 20.07
CA LEU A 535 11.74 35.74 21.11
C LEU A 535 13.12 35.38 20.54
N PRO A 536 14.11 36.30 20.55
CA PRO A 536 15.48 36.01 20.06
C PRO A 536 16.15 34.82 20.72
N SER A 537 15.90 34.60 22.02
CA SER A 537 16.39 33.44 22.77
C SER A 537 15.75 32.10 22.37
N ALA A 538 14.54 32.12 21.81
CA ALA A 538 13.86 30.89 21.36
C ALA A 538 14.52 30.29 20.12
N ARG A 539 15.17 31.09 19.27
CA ARG A 539 15.95 30.56 18.12
C ARG A 539 17.09 29.68 18.59
N THR A 540 17.83 30.10 19.59
CA THR A 540 18.95 29.36 20.16
C THR A 540 18.45 28.09 20.84
N ALA A 541 17.34 28.16 21.59
CA ALA A 541 16.72 27.00 22.23
C ALA A 541 16.18 25.99 21.20
N LEU A 542 15.47 26.45 20.15
CA LEU A 542 14.99 25.58 19.06
C LEU A 542 16.12 24.97 18.26
N ALA A 543 17.19 25.72 17.97
CA ALA A 543 18.37 25.19 17.30
C ALA A 543 19.07 24.13 18.19
N ALA A 544 19.21 24.40 19.50
CA ALA A 544 19.78 23.45 20.44
C ALA A 544 18.92 22.18 20.56
N CYS A 545 17.59 22.30 20.67
CA CYS A 545 16.70 21.14 20.63
C CYS A 545 16.82 20.36 19.33
N GLY A 546 16.83 21.03 18.17
CA GLY A 546 16.99 20.38 16.87
C GLY A 546 18.32 19.65 16.74
N VAL A 547 19.41 20.25 17.20
CA VAL A 547 20.74 19.61 17.23
C VAL A 547 20.74 18.42 18.18
N THR A 548 20.13 18.54 19.37
CA THR A 548 20.06 17.42 20.34
C THR A 548 19.28 16.25 19.76
N VAL A 549 18.11 16.49 19.16
CA VAL A 549 17.31 15.44 18.53
C VAL A 549 18.04 14.82 17.34
N LEU A 550 18.74 15.61 16.53
CA LEU A 550 19.57 15.13 15.44
C LEU A 550 20.72 14.23 15.96
N VAL A 551 21.40 14.63 17.02
CA VAL A 551 22.47 13.85 17.64
C VAL A 551 21.94 12.53 18.20
N VAL A 552 20.77 12.57 18.87
CA VAL A 552 20.10 11.35 19.36
C VAL A 552 19.70 10.45 18.19
N PHE A 553 19.10 11.01 17.13
CA PHE A 553 18.73 10.27 15.93
C PHE A 553 19.93 9.61 15.28
N LEU A 554 21.00 10.36 15.02
CA LEU A 554 22.24 9.84 14.42
C LEU A 554 22.94 8.83 15.33
N GLY A 555 22.91 9.07 16.65
CA GLY A 555 23.47 8.15 17.65
C GLY A 555 22.71 6.82 17.66
N THR A 556 21.37 6.87 17.65
CA THR A 556 20.52 5.68 17.57
C THR A 556 20.74 4.95 16.25
N ALA A 557 20.77 5.67 15.13
CA ALA A 557 21.09 5.10 13.83
C ALA A 557 22.47 4.41 13.81
N ALA A 558 23.50 4.99 14.46
CA ALA A 558 24.82 4.39 14.56
C ALA A 558 24.83 3.11 15.42
N VAL A 559 24.01 3.05 16.48
CA VAL A 559 23.87 1.84 17.31
C VAL A 559 23.13 0.75 16.53
N VAL A 560 22.05 1.08 15.87
CA VAL A 560 21.32 0.19 14.95
C VAL A 560 22.27 -0.38 13.89
N HIS A 561 23.13 0.48 13.31
CA HIS A 561 24.11 0.04 12.33
C HIS A 561 25.11 -0.99 12.88
N ARG A 562 25.48 -0.89 14.15
CA ARG A 562 26.43 -1.83 14.79
C ARG A 562 25.79 -3.13 15.24
N SER A 563 24.49 -3.13 15.54
CA SER A 563 23.74 -4.29 16.02
C SER A 563 22.98 -5.03 14.91
N GLY A 564 23.05 -4.56 13.68
CA GLY A 564 22.35 -5.16 12.54
C GLY A 564 22.89 -6.55 12.17
N GLU A 565 22.03 -7.38 11.60
CA GLU A 565 22.39 -8.67 11.03
C GLU A 565 23.49 -8.52 9.96
N PRO A 566 24.27 -9.60 9.71
CA PRO A 566 25.28 -9.62 8.66
C PRO A 566 24.69 -9.17 7.31
N VAL A 567 25.46 -8.39 6.58
CA VAL A 567 25.05 -7.89 5.28
C VAL A 567 25.21 -9.00 4.25
N ARG A 568 24.08 -9.52 3.74
CA ARG A 568 24.05 -10.52 2.69
C ARG A 568 24.28 -9.91 1.32
N SER A 569 25.21 -10.46 0.56
CA SER A 569 25.45 -10.13 -0.84
C SER A 569 24.97 -11.28 -1.72
N TYR A 570 23.77 -11.18 -2.24
CA TYR A 570 23.17 -12.24 -3.05
C TYR A 570 23.85 -12.39 -4.41
N SER A 571 24.19 -13.63 -4.74
CA SER A 571 24.63 -14.05 -6.07
C SER A 571 23.44 -14.51 -6.89
N VAL A 572 22.58 -15.32 -6.25
CA VAL A 572 21.33 -15.83 -6.80
C VAL A 572 20.24 -15.67 -5.76
N LEU A 573 19.03 -15.42 -6.21
CA LEU A 573 17.88 -15.36 -5.36
C LEU A 573 16.63 -15.70 -6.15
N GLN A 574 16.18 -16.94 -6.00
CA GLN A 574 14.87 -17.43 -6.43
C GLN A 574 14.13 -17.87 -5.17
N ASP A 575 13.37 -16.98 -4.58
CA ASP A 575 12.68 -17.17 -3.31
C ASP A 575 11.16 -17.27 -3.46
N GLN A 576 10.68 -17.42 -4.69
CA GLN A 576 9.27 -17.67 -4.95
C GLN A 576 8.96 -19.12 -4.60
N GLU A 577 7.88 -19.32 -3.89
CA GLU A 577 7.37 -20.63 -3.48
C GLU A 577 5.91 -20.76 -3.88
N SER A 578 5.49 -21.96 -4.28
CA SER A 578 4.07 -22.26 -4.45
C SER A 578 3.39 -22.48 -3.10
N SER A 579 2.06 -22.55 -3.15
CA SER A 579 1.27 -23.12 -2.06
C SER A 579 1.66 -24.59 -1.83
N ASN A 580 1.28 -25.14 -0.68
CA ASN A 580 1.59 -26.47 -0.14
C ASN A 580 1.42 -27.68 -1.09
N GLU A 581 1.04 -27.45 -2.33
CA GLU A 581 0.78 -28.51 -3.33
C GLU A 581 2.02 -28.86 -4.18
N LEU A 582 3.11 -28.07 -4.09
CA LEU A 582 4.31 -28.27 -4.88
C LEU A 582 5.53 -28.39 -3.97
N THR A 583 5.93 -29.63 -3.71
CA THR A 583 7.04 -29.97 -2.80
C THR A 583 7.87 -31.13 -3.34
N LEU A 584 9.13 -31.15 -2.95
CA LEU A 584 10.08 -32.23 -3.26
C LEU A 584 10.56 -32.85 -1.96
N GLN A 585 10.69 -34.18 -1.91
CA GLN A 585 11.01 -34.90 -0.68
C GLN A 585 12.16 -35.95 -0.83
N GLU A 586 12.67 -36.19 -2.02
CA GLU A 586 13.66 -37.25 -2.23
C GLU A 586 14.96 -36.71 -2.83
N HIS A 587 15.21 -37.00 -4.10
CA HIS A 587 16.41 -36.57 -4.81
C HIS A 587 16.05 -35.55 -5.87
N PHE A 588 16.76 -34.43 -5.88
CA PHE A 588 16.62 -33.39 -6.89
C PHE A 588 17.89 -32.52 -6.95
N SER A 589 18.05 -31.78 -8.03
CA SER A 589 19.15 -30.83 -8.16
C SER A 589 18.70 -29.55 -8.86
N GLN A 590 19.30 -28.43 -8.47
CA GLN A 590 19.10 -27.10 -9.06
C GLN A 590 20.43 -26.55 -9.55
N THR A 591 20.50 -26.19 -10.82
CA THR A 591 21.66 -25.47 -11.34
C THR A 591 21.54 -23.95 -11.11
N PHE A 592 22.67 -23.27 -10.94
CA PHE A 592 22.75 -21.81 -10.86
C PHE A 592 24.07 -21.31 -11.42
N THR A 593 24.06 -20.09 -11.98
CA THR A 593 25.22 -19.49 -12.60
C THR A 593 25.65 -18.24 -11.84
N THR A 594 26.93 -18.17 -11.42
CA THR A 594 27.45 -17.00 -10.74
C THR A 594 28.96 -16.79 -10.97
N GLY A 595 29.39 -15.54 -10.97
CA GLY A 595 30.79 -15.12 -10.87
C GLY A 595 31.11 -14.39 -9.57
N LYS A 596 30.13 -14.31 -8.63
CA LYS A 596 30.31 -13.66 -7.33
C LYS A 596 30.73 -14.68 -6.28
N ALA A 597 31.48 -14.24 -5.29
CA ALA A 597 31.80 -15.07 -4.13
C ALA A 597 30.55 -15.42 -3.32
N PHE A 598 30.51 -16.63 -2.77
CA PHE A 598 29.43 -17.10 -1.91
C PHE A 598 29.94 -18.05 -0.83
N ASP A 599 29.25 -18.11 0.30
CA ASP A 599 29.56 -18.94 1.46
C ASP A 599 28.31 -19.50 2.14
N HIS A 600 27.12 -19.20 1.56
CA HIS A 600 25.83 -19.67 2.07
C HIS A 600 24.89 -20.06 0.95
N ILE A 601 24.14 -21.15 1.21
CA ILE A 601 22.97 -21.54 0.45
C ILE A 601 21.77 -21.56 1.40
N ALA A 602 20.67 -20.97 0.98
CA ALA A 602 19.39 -21.07 1.65
C ALA A 602 18.41 -21.84 0.77
N LEU A 603 17.73 -22.82 1.35
CA LEU A 603 16.68 -23.62 0.70
C LEU A 603 15.38 -23.36 1.45
N TRP A 604 14.30 -23.01 0.75
CA TRP A 604 13.00 -22.87 1.37
C TRP A 604 12.38 -24.21 1.62
N VAL A 605 11.99 -24.46 2.88
CA VAL A 605 11.48 -25.74 3.33
C VAL A 605 10.20 -25.59 4.14
N ALA A 606 9.41 -26.66 4.22
CA ALA A 606 8.27 -26.77 5.12
C ALA A 606 8.40 -28.04 5.97
N ASN A 607 8.47 -27.84 7.27
CA ASN A 607 8.44 -28.89 8.27
C ASN A 607 7.14 -28.75 9.07
N TRP A 608 6.14 -29.57 8.74
CA TRP A 608 4.82 -29.50 9.36
C TRP A 608 4.76 -30.20 10.73
N ASP A 609 5.70 -31.11 10.99
CA ASP A 609 5.73 -31.97 12.18
C ASP A 609 6.77 -31.52 13.22
N GLY A 610 7.48 -30.44 12.95
CA GLY A 610 8.47 -29.86 13.87
C GLY A 610 9.55 -30.85 14.28
N ALA A 611 9.81 -30.98 15.58
CA ALA A 611 10.84 -31.85 16.13
C ALA A 611 10.57 -33.35 15.94
N ALA A 612 9.38 -33.76 15.49
CA ALA A 612 9.08 -35.15 15.17
C ALA A 612 9.58 -35.57 13.79
N ASN A 613 10.00 -34.61 12.96
CA ASN A 613 10.55 -34.88 11.64
C ASN A 613 11.94 -35.54 11.75
N ASP A 614 12.05 -36.77 11.36
CA ASP A 614 13.25 -37.61 11.47
C ASP A 614 14.10 -37.67 10.18
N SER A 615 13.74 -36.83 9.18
CA SER A 615 14.48 -36.81 7.90
C SER A 615 15.83 -36.12 8.02
N LEU A 616 16.80 -36.62 7.25
CA LEU A 616 18.13 -36.04 7.07
C LEU A 616 18.45 -35.99 5.59
N TYR A 617 18.89 -34.83 5.10
CA TYR A 617 19.28 -34.67 3.69
C TYR A 617 20.73 -34.23 3.58
N ASP A 618 21.44 -34.83 2.66
CA ASP A 618 22.75 -34.37 2.24
C ASP A 618 22.59 -33.35 1.11
N VAL A 619 23.28 -32.23 1.25
CA VAL A 619 23.31 -31.14 0.26
C VAL A 619 24.74 -30.98 -0.22
N THR A 620 24.98 -31.15 -1.52
CA THR A 620 26.30 -31.01 -2.13
C THR A 620 26.25 -29.94 -3.23
N VAL A 621 27.26 -29.10 -3.28
CA VAL A 621 27.44 -28.12 -4.36
C VAL A 621 28.57 -28.58 -5.26
N TRP A 622 28.25 -28.80 -6.50
CA TRP A 622 29.17 -29.21 -7.55
C TRP A 622 29.54 -28.03 -8.44
N ASP A 623 30.79 -27.95 -8.85
CA ASP A 623 31.20 -27.04 -9.92
C ASP A 623 30.93 -27.64 -11.31
N GLU A 624 31.22 -26.85 -12.36
CA GLU A 624 31.01 -27.23 -13.75
C GLU A 624 31.89 -28.42 -14.18
N SER A 625 32.99 -28.71 -13.45
CA SER A 625 33.88 -29.86 -13.69
C SER A 625 33.44 -31.13 -12.94
N GLY A 626 32.37 -31.06 -12.15
CA GLY A 626 31.89 -32.16 -11.32
C GLY A 626 32.69 -32.36 -10.02
N VAL A 627 33.40 -31.34 -9.55
CA VAL A 627 34.06 -31.35 -8.25
C VAL A 627 33.12 -30.79 -7.17
N ALA A 628 33.00 -31.51 -6.06
CA ALA A 628 32.24 -31.02 -4.90
C ALA A 628 33.00 -29.87 -4.24
N VAL A 629 32.45 -28.66 -4.31
CA VAL A 629 33.06 -27.43 -3.78
C VAL A 629 32.52 -27.04 -2.40
N ALA A 630 31.33 -27.53 -2.03
CA ALA A 630 30.76 -27.39 -0.70
C ALA A 630 29.81 -28.55 -0.39
N SER A 631 29.60 -28.79 0.90
CA SER A 631 28.61 -29.76 1.38
C SER A 631 28.01 -29.33 2.71
N GLY A 632 26.81 -29.79 3.00
CA GLY A 632 26.11 -29.58 4.26
C GLY A 632 24.91 -30.50 4.39
N GLN A 633 24.10 -30.31 5.43
CA GLN A 633 22.93 -31.14 5.69
C GLN A 633 21.72 -30.30 6.06
N VAL A 634 20.55 -30.80 5.70
CA VAL A 634 19.27 -30.31 6.24
C VAL A 634 18.75 -31.34 7.23
N ILE A 635 18.64 -30.94 8.48
CA ILE A 635 18.15 -31.76 9.59
C ILE A 635 16.67 -31.48 9.75
N GLY A 636 15.82 -32.48 9.51
CA GLY A 636 14.36 -32.32 9.51
C GLY A 636 13.81 -31.74 10.83
N ALA A 637 14.30 -32.23 11.96
CA ALA A 637 13.88 -31.73 13.28
C ALA A 637 14.18 -30.24 13.51
N GLU A 638 15.18 -29.68 12.83
CA GLU A 638 15.60 -28.27 12.93
C GLU A 638 15.04 -27.41 11.79
N ALA A 639 14.48 -28.03 10.77
CA ALA A 639 13.96 -27.35 9.60
C ALA A 639 12.75 -26.46 9.98
N PRO A 640 12.72 -25.19 9.55
CA PRO A 640 11.59 -24.31 9.78
C PRO A 640 10.40 -24.69 8.89
N CYS A 641 9.20 -24.18 9.24
CA CYS A 641 8.03 -24.32 8.39
C CYS A 641 7.87 -23.08 7.51
N MET A 642 7.72 -23.29 6.18
CA MET A 642 7.54 -22.22 5.17
C MET A 642 8.59 -21.10 5.27
N SER A 643 9.86 -21.49 5.44
CA SER A 643 10.97 -20.55 5.60
C SER A 643 12.30 -21.13 5.11
N ALA A 644 13.32 -20.28 5.01
CA ALA A 644 14.64 -20.66 4.54
C ALA A 644 15.42 -21.43 5.61
N TYR A 645 15.93 -22.62 5.25
CA TYR A 645 16.98 -23.32 5.98
C TYR A 645 18.32 -22.97 5.35
N THR A 646 19.26 -22.48 6.15
CA THR A 646 20.53 -21.95 5.66
C THR A 646 21.68 -22.91 5.96
N ILE A 647 22.51 -23.18 4.96
CA ILE A 647 23.72 -23.98 5.03
C ILE A 647 24.91 -23.04 4.79
N ALA A 648 25.83 -22.98 5.76
CA ALA A 648 27.05 -22.20 5.68
C ALA A 648 28.26 -23.12 5.40
N PHE A 649 29.19 -22.64 4.61
CA PHE A 649 30.41 -23.34 4.23
C PHE A 649 31.58 -22.36 3.97
N ASP A 650 32.79 -22.87 3.72
CA ASP A 650 33.95 -22.04 3.40
C ASP A 650 33.71 -21.24 2.12
N ARG A 651 34.15 -19.97 2.14
CA ARG A 651 33.89 -19.01 1.07
C ARG A 651 34.46 -19.45 -0.27
N ILE A 652 33.59 -19.64 -1.23
CA ILE A 652 33.95 -19.95 -2.62
C ILE A 652 34.09 -18.64 -3.39
N VAL A 653 35.20 -18.46 -4.07
CA VAL A 653 35.48 -17.29 -4.92
C VAL A 653 35.69 -17.78 -6.35
N PRO A 654 34.67 -17.69 -7.22
CA PRO A 654 34.81 -18.11 -8.61
C PRO A 654 35.87 -17.26 -9.35
N GLU A 655 36.72 -17.88 -10.16
CA GLU A 655 37.66 -17.18 -11.02
C GLU A 655 36.97 -16.51 -12.20
N GLN A 656 35.88 -17.07 -12.64
CA GLN A 656 34.99 -16.57 -13.71
C GLN A 656 33.54 -16.96 -13.44
N THR A 657 32.62 -16.38 -14.19
CA THR A 657 31.22 -16.81 -14.15
C THR A 657 31.12 -18.22 -14.68
N GLN A 658 30.59 -19.14 -13.85
CA GLN A 658 30.39 -20.55 -14.17
C GLN A 658 29.10 -21.08 -13.53
N THR A 659 28.69 -22.26 -13.99
CA THR A 659 27.48 -22.94 -13.49
C THR A 659 27.85 -23.89 -12.36
N TYR A 660 27.05 -23.86 -11.30
CA TYR A 660 27.14 -24.79 -10.17
C TYR A 660 25.83 -25.59 -10.08
N THR A 661 25.90 -26.74 -9.42
CA THR A 661 24.72 -27.59 -9.16
C THR A 661 24.58 -27.81 -7.65
N ILE A 662 23.43 -27.44 -7.10
CA ILE A 662 23.01 -27.86 -5.76
C ILE A 662 22.30 -29.20 -5.92
N GLU A 663 22.84 -30.25 -5.32
CA GLU A 663 22.23 -31.57 -5.27
C GLU A 663 21.73 -31.85 -3.87
N VAL A 664 20.47 -32.26 -3.73
CA VAL A 664 19.83 -32.64 -2.47
C VAL A 664 19.40 -34.09 -2.54
N THR A 665 19.83 -34.90 -1.57
CA THR A 665 19.53 -36.31 -1.51
C THR A 665 19.11 -36.72 -0.11
N LEU A 666 18.03 -37.46 0.01
CA LEU A 666 17.57 -38.03 1.27
C LEU A 666 18.58 -39.06 1.78
N HIS A 667 19.22 -38.77 2.92
CA HIS A 667 20.25 -39.63 3.52
C HIS A 667 19.67 -40.88 4.17
N ASN A 668 18.50 -40.76 4.81
CA ASN A 668 17.84 -41.84 5.55
C ASN A 668 16.45 -42.16 4.94
N PRO A 669 16.40 -42.98 3.86
CA PRO A 669 15.16 -43.27 3.12
C PRO A 669 14.08 -43.97 3.98
N ASP A 670 14.47 -44.57 5.10
CA ASP A 670 13.56 -45.26 6.04
C ASP A 670 12.85 -44.30 7.00
N CYS A 671 13.09 -42.97 6.93
CA CYS A 671 12.40 -41.98 7.77
C CYS A 671 10.90 -41.96 7.50
N VAL A 672 10.13 -41.74 8.56
CA VAL A 672 8.66 -41.72 8.50
C VAL A 672 8.13 -40.34 8.09
N ILE A 673 8.75 -39.29 8.61
CA ILE A 673 8.34 -37.89 8.37
C ILE A 673 9.45 -37.21 7.58
N ARG A 674 9.06 -36.55 6.48
CA ARG A 674 9.99 -35.91 5.56
C ARG A 674 9.82 -34.39 5.54
N THR A 675 10.91 -33.69 5.27
CA THR A 675 10.90 -32.26 5.00
C THR A 675 10.50 -32.01 3.54
N ASP A 676 9.57 -31.09 3.34
CA ASP A 676 9.17 -30.62 2.03
C ASP A 676 10.12 -29.50 1.56
N PHE A 677 10.71 -29.64 0.38
CA PHE A 677 11.45 -28.57 -0.28
C PHE A 677 10.56 -27.84 -1.25
N LEU A 678 10.49 -26.53 -1.12
CA LEU A 678 9.56 -25.71 -1.86
C LEU A 678 10.14 -25.33 -3.23
N TYR A 679 9.31 -25.41 -4.25
CA TYR A 679 9.62 -24.90 -5.59
C TYR A 679 8.42 -24.16 -6.16
N TYR A 680 8.62 -23.44 -7.24
CA TYR A 680 7.57 -22.66 -7.88
C TYR A 680 7.46 -23.02 -9.35
N GLN A 681 6.27 -23.37 -9.78
CA GLN A 681 5.91 -23.50 -11.18
C GLN A 681 5.25 -22.22 -11.66
N SER A 682 5.82 -21.58 -12.65
CA SER A 682 5.33 -20.34 -13.24
C SER A 682 4.86 -20.58 -14.68
N ALA A 683 4.13 -19.63 -15.24
CA ALA A 683 3.85 -19.59 -16.68
C ALA A 683 5.12 -19.33 -17.52
N TRP A 684 6.23 -19.02 -16.88
CA TRP A 684 7.52 -18.75 -17.49
C TRP A 684 8.64 -19.08 -16.49
N ASP A 685 9.83 -19.30 -17.02
CA ASP A 685 11.02 -19.58 -16.23
C ASP A 685 11.39 -18.37 -15.36
N LEU A 686 11.33 -18.54 -14.02
CA LEU A 686 11.63 -17.47 -13.06
C LEU A 686 13.14 -17.26 -12.91
N TYR A 687 13.93 -18.31 -13.08
CA TYR A 687 15.37 -18.27 -12.98
C TYR A 687 16.02 -18.85 -14.24
N ALA A 688 16.06 -18.07 -15.29
CA ALA A 688 16.54 -18.49 -16.62
C ALA A 688 18.04 -18.87 -16.70
N ASP A 689 18.83 -18.58 -15.64
CA ASP A 689 20.25 -18.92 -15.57
C ASP A 689 20.51 -20.27 -14.87
N GLY A 690 19.46 -21.09 -14.68
CA GLY A 690 19.52 -22.40 -14.05
C GLY A 690 18.31 -23.27 -14.39
N ALA A 691 18.29 -24.50 -13.90
CA ALA A 691 17.18 -25.42 -14.07
C ALA A 691 17.06 -26.39 -12.88
N LEU A 692 15.82 -26.74 -12.51
CA LEU A 692 15.50 -27.77 -11.54
C LEU A 692 15.38 -29.12 -12.26
N TYR A 693 16.06 -30.11 -11.75
CA TYR A 693 15.96 -31.52 -12.17
C TYR A 693 15.38 -32.33 -11.02
N ALA A 694 14.21 -32.89 -11.24
CA ALA A 694 13.49 -33.73 -10.31
C ALA A 694 12.96 -34.99 -11.03
N PRO A 695 12.52 -36.05 -10.32
CA PRO A 695 12.00 -37.26 -10.92
C PRO A 695 10.80 -37.07 -11.86
N GLU A 696 10.01 -36.03 -11.64
CA GLU A 696 8.91 -35.62 -12.51
C GLU A 696 9.35 -34.49 -13.42
N GLU A 697 9.30 -34.67 -14.74
CA GLU A 697 9.59 -33.60 -15.71
C GLU A 697 8.46 -32.57 -15.70
N VAL A 698 8.74 -31.41 -15.17
CA VAL A 698 7.81 -30.25 -15.20
C VAL A 698 8.55 -29.05 -15.81
N GLU A 699 7.96 -28.40 -16.80
CA GLU A 699 8.54 -27.24 -17.47
C GLU A 699 8.37 -25.97 -16.60
N ASN A 700 9.31 -25.03 -16.69
CA ASN A 700 9.30 -23.72 -16.01
C ASN A 700 9.21 -23.84 -14.49
N VAL A 701 10.07 -24.65 -13.91
CA VAL A 701 10.11 -24.96 -12.48
C VAL A 701 11.48 -24.61 -11.93
N ASP A 702 11.53 -23.90 -10.81
CA ASP A 702 12.74 -23.61 -10.07
C ASP A 702 12.55 -23.87 -8.59
N LEU A 703 13.59 -24.41 -7.95
CA LEU A 703 13.66 -24.51 -6.52
C LEU A 703 13.57 -23.11 -5.89
N ALA A 704 12.90 -22.98 -4.76
CA ALA A 704 12.97 -21.78 -3.96
C ALA A 704 14.30 -21.78 -3.17
N PHE A 705 15.30 -21.03 -3.64
CA PHE A 705 16.64 -21.02 -3.09
C PHE A 705 17.36 -19.67 -3.21
N ALA A 706 18.39 -19.50 -2.42
CA ALA A 706 19.28 -18.36 -2.53
C ALA A 706 20.74 -18.77 -2.34
N VAL A 707 21.64 -18.07 -3.02
CA VAL A 707 23.09 -18.20 -2.89
C VAL A 707 23.67 -16.83 -2.58
N TYR A 708 24.40 -16.70 -1.48
CA TYR A 708 24.91 -15.39 -1.04
C TYR A 708 26.21 -15.51 -0.24
N ALA A 709 26.88 -14.36 -0.09
CA ALA A 709 27.98 -14.16 0.84
C ALA A 709 27.55 -13.27 2.00
N GLU A 710 27.95 -13.61 3.23
CA GLU A 710 27.83 -12.73 4.40
C GLU A 710 29.11 -11.90 4.58
N ASN A 711 28.96 -10.56 4.77
CA ASN A 711 30.06 -9.61 4.96
C ASN A 711 30.05 -8.98 6.36
#